data_144f5c95c0ebdb84ee6b74616d4e2e27
#
_entry.id   144f5c95c0ebdb84ee6b74616d4e2e27
#
_cell.length_a   1.000
_cell.length_b   1.000
_cell.length_c   1.000
_cell.angle_alpha   90.00
_cell.angle_beta   90.00
_cell.angle_gamma   90.00
#
_symmetry.space_group_name_H-M   'P 1'
#
loop_
_entity.id
_entity.type
_entity.pdbx_description
1 polymer ?
#
loop_
_entity_poly.entity_id
_entity_poly.type
_entity_poly.pdbx_seq_one_letter_code
_entity_poly.pdbx_strand_id
1 'polypeptide(L)'
;KTYDKKSDLARITGIDDGEEETVLDLTVKKGMNQGWFGNVDLAAGTEDRYAGRAMINRFYDKTQFSIIGSANNVNDQGFSGGGPRWRRNNGLNATKMLGANFATETEKMEVGGSMRYNYRDADVVTVGSSQRFLQSGDSYSNSNKADRNKVTDFNADFRMEWRPDSMTNIIFRPNVSYNKTKGTSATESGTFNEDPYQYVVNPNDYLNFNNIGTDDPLRDTRINATNEHNLSKSNSLSANATLQLNRKLNDKGRNITFRGSFGYGDDDSDQYAQSETRYYQIKNYLGGDSIEYRNQYITMPTKNYNYTAQFTYSEPIARATFLQFSYRFQYKNSKSDKSTYDLGYPWNINDGLPEDYETAYVDSLSKDAEYKYFNHDISLGLRFIREKYQLSAGMSLQPQNTKLSYKKGDYMTDTTRTVFNFAPNLDFRYRFSKVSQLRITYRGRSSQPSMENLLPIVDNSNPLNIRVGNPGLKPSFAHTMRLFYNTYNAEKQRGIMTHVNFTATQNSISNSTIYDENTGGTTSTPQNINGNWNAFGMFGFNSALKNKKFTINSFSRVNYRNQVAFLYNKETLHDDKNTTTGLTLAENLNGSYRNDWFEFSLNGSIEYTAERSKLRPEKNQNPYTFSYGASTNVTLPWQMTLSTNITNQSRRG
;
A
#
# COMPACT_ATOMS: atom_id res chain seq x y z
N LYS A 1 -21.73 -28.71 0.61
CA LYS A 1 -20.62 -29.62 0.92
C LYS A 1 -19.36 -28.78 1.12
N THR A 2 -18.68 -28.94 2.24
CA THR A 2 -17.38 -28.31 2.47
C THR A 2 -16.28 -29.30 2.05
N TYR A 3 -15.31 -28.81 1.28
CA TYR A 3 -14.11 -29.56 0.96
C TYR A 3 -12.90 -28.63 0.87
N ASP A 4 -11.74 -29.21 1.09
CA ASP A 4 -10.48 -28.48 0.98
C ASP A 4 -9.99 -28.58 -0.48
N LYS A 5 -10.04 -27.46 -1.18
CA LYS A 5 -9.52 -27.34 -2.55
C LYS A 5 -8.00 -27.25 -2.47
N LYS A 6 -7.35 -28.23 -3.02
CA LYS A 6 -5.88 -28.27 -3.10
C LYS A 6 -5.37 -27.16 -4.04
N SER A 7 -4.16 -26.70 -3.78
CA SER A 7 -3.47 -25.78 -4.69
C SER A 7 -3.37 -26.37 -6.10
N ASP A 8 -3.18 -25.52 -7.10
CA ASP A 8 -2.97 -25.95 -8.47
C ASP A 8 -1.76 -26.90 -8.56
N LEU A 9 -0.70 -26.65 -7.79
CA LEU A 9 0.48 -27.49 -7.74
C LEU A 9 0.19 -28.86 -7.09
N ALA A 10 -0.50 -28.89 -5.96
CA ALA A 10 -0.86 -30.11 -5.25
C ALA A 10 -1.82 -30.98 -6.09
N ARG A 11 -2.72 -30.35 -6.81
CA ARG A 11 -3.66 -31.01 -7.69
C ARG A 11 -2.97 -31.67 -8.90
N ILE A 12 -1.94 -31.00 -9.45
CA ILE A 12 -1.17 -31.48 -10.59
C ILE A 12 -0.17 -32.54 -10.18
N THR A 13 0.54 -32.36 -9.09
CA THR A 13 1.58 -33.26 -8.62
C THR A 13 1.03 -34.46 -7.85
N GLY A 14 -0.22 -34.40 -7.39
CA GLY A 14 -0.80 -35.39 -6.48
C GLY A 14 -0.24 -35.30 -5.05
N ILE A 15 0.64 -34.33 -4.79
CA ILE A 15 1.34 -34.17 -3.53
C ILE A 15 0.74 -32.96 -2.84
N ASP A 16 0.20 -33.19 -1.67
CA ASP A 16 -0.36 -32.13 -0.84
C ASP A 16 0.73 -31.16 -0.44
N ASP A 17 0.65 -29.93 -0.98
CA ASP A 17 1.56 -28.83 -0.66
C ASP A 17 1.09 -28.03 0.55
N GLY A 18 -0.04 -28.44 1.11
CA GLY A 18 -0.68 -27.83 2.26
C GLY A 18 -1.23 -26.44 2.01
N GLU A 19 -1.28 -25.99 0.76
CA GLU A 19 -2.06 -24.84 0.34
C GLU A 19 -3.47 -25.34 -0.01
N GLU A 20 -4.29 -25.49 1.01
CA GLU A 20 -5.69 -25.86 0.86
C GLU A 20 -6.55 -24.66 1.14
N GLU A 21 -7.51 -24.41 0.28
CA GLU A 21 -8.55 -23.42 0.47
C GLU A 21 -9.85 -24.14 0.83
N THR A 22 -10.38 -23.90 2.02
CA THR A 22 -11.67 -24.50 2.39
C THR A 22 -12.77 -23.85 1.56
N VAL A 23 -13.35 -24.62 0.67
CA VAL A 23 -14.44 -24.21 -0.21
C VAL A 23 -15.77 -24.75 0.31
N LEU A 24 -16.72 -23.85 0.48
CA LEU A 24 -18.11 -24.23 0.69
C LEU A 24 -18.78 -24.40 -0.68
N ASP A 25 -18.96 -25.61 -1.10
CA ASP A 25 -19.71 -25.96 -2.31
C ASP A 25 -21.21 -26.04 -1.98
N LEU A 26 -21.95 -25.04 -2.44
CA LEU A 26 -23.40 -25.00 -2.35
C LEU A 26 -23.98 -25.63 -3.61
N THR A 27 -24.14 -26.95 -3.61
CA THR A 27 -24.83 -27.67 -4.69
C THR A 27 -26.34 -27.53 -4.53
N VAL A 28 -26.97 -26.96 -5.51
CA VAL A 28 -28.43 -26.91 -5.63
C VAL A 28 -28.91 -28.24 -6.18
N LYS A 29 -30.15 -28.68 -5.82
CA LYS A 29 -30.73 -29.91 -6.37
C LYS A 29 -30.70 -29.89 -7.90
N LYS A 30 -30.41 -31.03 -8.52
CA LYS A 30 -30.32 -31.17 -9.97
C LYS A 30 -31.60 -30.62 -10.65
N GLY A 31 -31.41 -29.70 -11.60
CA GLY A 31 -32.52 -29.00 -12.27
C GLY A 31 -32.99 -27.69 -11.62
N MET A 32 -32.50 -27.36 -10.41
CA MET A 32 -32.79 -26.08 -9.74
C MET A 32 -31.69 -25.06 -9.85
N ASN A 33 -30.63 -25.37 -10.58
CA ASN A 33 -29.48 -24.48 -10.82
C ASN A 33 -29.69 -23.61 -12.09
N GLN A 34 -30.94 -23.20 -12.32
CA GLN A 34 -31.30 -22.37 -13.47
C GLN A 34 -32.24 -21.29 -12.98
N GLY A 35 -31.86 -20.05 -13.18
CA GLY A 35 -32.73 -18.96 -12.77
C GLY A 35 -32.05 -17.60 -12.83
N TRP A 36 -32.88 -16.61 -12.70
CA TRP A 36 -32.52 -15.23 -12.49
C TRP A 36 -32.85 -14.86 -11.05
N PHE A 37 -31.94 -14.19 -10.38
CA PHE A 37 -32.22 -13.53 -9.11
C PHE A 37 -31.45 -12.20 -9.04
N GLY A 38 -31.99 -11.30 -8.30
CA GLY A 38 -31.41 -9.98 -8.16
C GLY A 38 -31.93 -9.26 -6.93
N ASN A 39 -31.29 -8.16 -6.67
CA ASN A 39 -31.62 -7.26 -5.60
C ASN A 39 -31.44 -5.82 -6.12
N VAL A 40 -32.35 -4.95 -5.74
CA VAL A 40 -32.29 -3.52 -6.01
C VAL A 40 -32.57 -2.78 -4.70
N ASP A 41 -31.61 -1.93 -4.29
CA ASP A 41 -31.73 -1.06 -3.13
C ASP A 41 -31.66 0.39 -3.61
N LEU A 42 -32.64 1.18 -3.21
CA LEU A 42 -32.70 2.60 -3.51
C LEU A 42 -32.94 3.38 -2.23
N ALA A 43 -32.18 4.44 -2.03
CA ALA A 43 -32.32 5.35 -0.90
C ALA A 43 -32.16 6.80 -1.35
N ALA A 44 -32.97 7.68 -0.77
CA ALA A 44 -32.89 9.12 -0.91
C ALA A 44 -32.87 9.76 0.47
N GLY A 45 -32.16 10.86 0.62
CA GLY A 45 -32.03 11.60 1.86
C GLY A 45 -32.18 13.10 1.64
N THR A 46 -32.10 13.85 2.72
CA THR A 46 -32.02 15.31 2.67
C THR A 46 -30.71 15.78 2.03
N GLU A 47 -30.63 17.03 1.61
CA GLU A 47 -29.43 17.66 1.00
C GLU A 47 -28.93 16.89 -0.26
N ASP A 48 -29.84 16.49 -1.12
CA ASP A 48 -29.55 15.77 -2.37
C ASP A 48 -28.75 14.47 -2.18
N ARG A 49 -28.88 13.81 -1.03
CA ARG A 49 -28.23 12.54 -0.76
C ARG A 49 -28.99 11.40 -1.42
N TYR A 50 -28.23 10.53 -2.08
CA TYR A 50 -28.79 9.33 -2.72
C TYR A 50 -27.85 8.13 -2.61
N ALA A 51 -28.43 6.94 -2.59
CA ALA A 51 -27.72 5.69 -2.79
C ALA A 51 -28.58 4.72 -3.59
N GLY A 52 -28.01 4.09 -4.58
CA GLY A 52 -28.65 3.07 -5.40
C GLY A 52 -27.69 1.90 -5.64
N ARG A 53 -28.21 0.67 -5.52
CA ARG A 53 -27.49 -0.55 -5.84
C ARG A 53 -28.42 -1.49 -6.59
N ALA A 54 -27.87 -2.15 -7.61
CA ALA A 54 -28.59 -3.19 -8.33
C ALA A 54 -27.62 -4.35 -8.62
N MET A 55 -28.10 -5.56 -8.42
CA MET A 55 -27.38 -6.77 -8.77
C MET A 55 -28.36 -7.72 -9.47
N ILE A 56 -27.97 -8.23 -10.63
CA ILE A 56 -28.73 -9.24 -11.38
C ILE A 56 -27.79 -10.39 -11.66
N ASN A 57 -28.21 -11.59 -11.30
CA ASN A 57 -27.46 -12.82 -11.53
C ASN A 57 -28.29 -13.80 -12.35
N ARG A 58 -27.62 -14.48 -13.25
CA ARG A 58 -28.16 -15.63 -13.96
C ARG A 58 -27.28 -16.84 -13.70
N PHE A 59 -27.86 -17.90 -13.21
CA PHE A 59 -27.26 -19.23 -13.18
C PHE A 59 -27.88 -20.13 -14.20
N TYR A 60 -27.04 -20.86 -14.89
CA TYR A 60 -27.46 -21.89 -15.83
C TYR A 60 -26.44 -23.04 -15.79
N ASP A 61 -26.81 -24.13 -15.12
CA ASP A 61 -25.95 -25.28 -14.86
C ASP A 61 -24.61 -24.85 -14.21
N LYS A 62 -23.48 -24.96 -14.91
CA LYS A 62 -22.15 -24.56 -14.45
C LYS A 62 -21.74 -23.17 -14.92
N THR A 63 -22.65 -22.44 -15.53
CA THR A 63 -22.41 -21.08 -16.02
C THR A 63 -23.08 -20.06 -15.11
N GLN A 64 -22.32 -19.05 -14.75
CA GLN A 64 -22.75 -17.93 -13.93
C GLN A 64 -22.48 -16.63 -14.65
N PHE A 65 -23.44 -15.73 -14.65
CA PHE A 65 -23.33 -14.39 -15.17
C PHE A 65 -23.92 -13.41 -14.15
N SER A 66 -23.22 -12.32 -13.88
CA SER A 66 -23.66 -11.29 -12.94
C SER A 66 -23.41 -9.91 -13.51
N ILE A 67 -24.40 -9.04 -13.36
CA ILE A 67 -24.25 -7.59 -13.57
C ILE A 67 -24.49 -6.90 -12.25
N ILE A 68 -23.62 -5.98 -11.87
CA ILE A 68 -23.71 -5.19 -10.66
C ILE A 68 -23.55 -3.72 -11.00
N GLY A 69 -24.34 -2.88 -10.35
CA GLY A 69 -24.24 -1.44 -10.50
C GLY A 69 -24.54 -0.72 -9.19
N SER A 70 -23.82 0.35 -8.91
CA SER A 70 -24.10 1.22 -7.78
C SER A 70 -23.77 2.67 -8.08
N ALA A 71 -24.51 3.57 -7.47
CA ALA A 71 -24.23 5.00 -7.50
C ALA A 71 -24.67 5.62 -6.17
N ASN A 72 -23.80 6.42 -5.55
CA ASN A 72 -24.12 7.12 -4.31
C ASN A 72 -23.23 8.36 -4.08
N ASN A 73 -23.67 9.24 -3.19
CA ASN A 73 -22.92 10.37 -2.68
C ASN A 73 -22.91 10.42 -1.13
N VAL A 74 -23.05 9.27 -0.49
CA VAL A 74 -23.11 9.10 0.98
C VAL A 74 -21.92 8.32 1.53
N ASN A 75 -20.79 8.31 0.80
CA ASN A 75 -19.56 7.58 1.14
C ASN A 75 -19.77 6.04 1.27
N ASP A 76 -20.83 5.50 0.66
CA ASP A 76 -21.04 4.07 0.63
C ASP A 76 -20.05 3.41 -0.37
N GLN A 77 -19.45 2.32 0.06
CA GLN A 77 -18.49 1.59 -0.77
C GLN A 77 -19.13 0.72 -1.87
N GLY A 78 -20.45 0.67 -1.91
CA GLY A 78 -21.21 -0.12 -2.91
C GLY A 78 -20.86 -1.62 -2.84
N PHE A 79 -20.72 -2.25 -4.01
CA PHE A 79 -20.25 -3.63 -4.15
C PHE A 79 -18.71 -3.66 -4.13
N SER A 80 -18.07 -3.19 -3.07
CA SER A 80 -16.63 -3.32 -2.91
C SER A 80 -16.27 -4.80 -2.75
N GLY A 81 -15.52 -5.33 -3.70
CA GLY A 81 -15.02 -6.69 -3.59
C GLY A 81 -14.10 -6.82 -2.38
N GLY A 82 -14.49 -7.62 -1.39
CA GLY A 82 -13.67 -8.31 -0.39
C GLY A 82 -12.58 -7.56 0.38
N GLY A 83 -12.49 -6.24 0.28
CA GLY A 83 -11.53 -5.46 1.05
C GLY A 83 -11.98 -5.24 2.49
N PRO A 84 -11.05 -5.02 3.42
CA PRO A 84 -11.41 -4.76 4.80
C PRO A 84 -12.34 -3.55 4.90
N ARG A 85 -13.48 -3.70 5.55
CA ARG A 85 -14.52 -2.66 5.76
C ARG A 85 -14.04 -1.44 6.57
N TRP A 86 -12.83 -1.45 7.07
CA TRP A 86 -12.22 -0.36 7.85
C TRP A 86 -11.56 0.75 7.02
N ARG A 87 -11.45 0.61 5.69
CA ARG A 87 -11.07 1.73 4.83
C ARG A 87 -12.23 2.72 4.77
N ARG A 88 -12.23 3.68 5.67
CA ARG A 88 -13.11 4.84 5.56
C ARG A 88 -12.59 5.72 4.42
N ASN A 89 -13.46 6.10 3.52
CA ASN A 89 -13.17 7.17 2.57
C ASN A 89 -13.15 8.47 3.35
N ASN A 90 -12.07 9.23 3.25
CA ASN A 90 -11.99 10.57 3.83
C ASN A 90 -12.76 11.55 2.94
N GLY A 91 -13.36 12.58 3.56
CA GLY A 91 -14.07 13.63 2.86
C GLY A 91 -15.42 13.20 2.28
N LEU A 92 -15.93 13.98 1.36
CA LEU A 92 -17.19 13.72 0.65
C LEU A 92 -16.91 13.00 -0.66
N ASN A 93 -17.52 11.84 -0.87
CA ASN A 93 -17.29 11.05 -2.07
C ASN A 93 -18.61 10.75 -2.78
N ALA A 94 -18.64 11.04 -4.07
CA ALA A 94 -19.64 10.52 -4.99
C ALA A 94 -19.02 9.40 -5.82
N THR A 95 -19.66 8.24 -5.86
CA THR A 95 -19.15 7.06 -6.55
C THR A 95 -20.20 6.49 -7.50
N LYS A 96 -19.73 5.98 -8.64
CA LYS A 96 -20.54 5.22 -9.60
C LYS A 96 -19.75 4.00 -10.01
N MET A 97 -20.41 2.85 -10.06
CA MET A 97 -19.77 1.60 -10.43
C MET A 97 -20.70 0.77 -11.32
N LEU A 98 -20.13 0.18 -12.35
CA LEU A 98 -20.76 -0.83 -13.17
C LEU A 98 -19.79 -2.01 -13.33
N GLY A 99 -20.27 -3.21 -13.08
CA GLY A 99 -19.46 -4.43 -13.20
C GLY A 99 -20.23 -5.56 -13.86
N ALA A 100 -19.50 -6.42 -14.53
CA ALA A 100 -19.99 -7.67 -15.08
C ALA A 100 -18.99 -8.79 -14.77
N ASN A 101 -19.50 -9.93 -14.31
CA ASN A 101 -18.71 -11.13 -14.05
C ASN A 101 -19.33 -12.31 -14.78
N PHE A 102 -18.49 -13.18 -15.30
CA PHE A 102 -18.95 -14.47 -15.81
C PHE A 102 -17.99 -15.57 -15.38
N ALA A 103 -18.50 -16.78 -15.21
CA ALA A 103 -17.73 -17.98 -14.99
C ALA A 103 -18.46 -19.17 -15.60
N THR A 104 -17.72 -20.08 -16.18
CA THR A 104 -18.23 -21.35 -16.71
C THR A 104 -17.20 -22.45 -16.51
N GLU A 105 -17.68 -23.66 -16.24
CA GLU A 105 -16.86 -24.82 -16.01
C GLU A 105 -17.35 -25.99 -16.86
N THR A 106 -16.42 -26.64 -17.53
CA THR A 106 -16.61 -27.94 -18.19
C THR A 106 -15.71 -28.96 -17.51
N GLU A 107 -15.78 -30.25 -17.94
CA GLU A 107 -14.90 -31.29 -17.39
C GLU A 107 -13.42 -30.98 -17.55
N LYS A 108 -13.04 -30.28 -18.63
CA LYS A 108 -11.63 -30.02 -18.99
C LYS A 108 -11.25 -28.58 -18.95
N MET A 109 -12.18 -27.65 -18.79
CA MET A 109 -11.90 -26.22 -18.89
C MET A 109 -12.74 -25.39 -17.90
N GLU A 110 -12.07 -24.51 -17.21
CA GLU A 110 -12.68 -23.44 -16.41
C GLU A 110 -12.35 -22.11 -17.06
N VAL A 111 -13.37 -21.29 -17.30
CA VAL A 111 -13.21 -19.93 -17.86
C VAL A 111 -14.00 -18.96 -17.02
N GLY A 112 -13.40 -17.84 -16.71
CA GLY A 112 -14.07 -16.78 -15.99
C GLY A 112 -13.42 -15.43 -16.26
N GLY A 113 -14.16 -14.38 -15.96
CA GLY A 113 -13.64 -13.04 -16.09
C GLY A 113 -14.55 -12.01 -15.45
N SER A 114 -13.99 -10.85 -15.23
CA SER A 114 -14.72 -9.70 -14.74
C SER A 114 -14.33 -8.44 -15.49
N MET A 115 -15.27 -7.53 -15.61
CA MET A 115 -15.06 -6.17 -16.06
C MET A 115 -15.68 -5.23 -15.04
N ARG A 116 -14.98 -4.16 -14.71
CA ARG A 116 -15.46 -3.15 -13.76
C ARG A 116 -15.09 -1.75 -14.23
N TYR A 117 -16.06 -0.91 -14.25
CA TYR A 117 -15.92 0.53 -14.41
C TYR A 117 -16.25 1.20 -13.07
N ASN A 118 -15.38 2.08 -12.60
CA ASN A 118 -15.62 2.90 -11.41
C ASN A 118 -15.37 4.37 -11.75
N TYR A 119 -16.21 5.21 -11.22
CA TYR A 119 -16.01 6.66 -11.16
C TYR A 119 -16.10 7.11 -9.72
N ARG A 120 -15.16 7.95 -9.30
CA ARG A 120 -15.17 8.58 -7.97
C ARG A 120 -14.84 10.06 -8.11
N ASP A 121 -15.64 10.90 -7.46
CA ASP A 121 -15.37 12.32 -7.22
C ASP A 121 -15.25 12.50 -5.71
N ALA A 122 -14.05 12.78 -5.25
CA ALA A 122 -13.72 12.91 -3.83
C ALA A 122 -13.30 14.34 -3.52
N ASP A 123 -13.94 14.93 -2.52
CA ASP A 123 -13.64 16.25 -2.00
C ASP A 123 -13.18 16.09 -0.54
N VAL A 124 -11.92 16.46 -0.27
CA VAL A 124 -11.25 16.20 1.00
C VAL A 124 -10.59 17.47 1.52
N VAL A 125 -10.97 17.89 2.72
CA VAL A 125 -10.29 18.94 3.45
C VAL A 125 -9.45 18.32 4.55
N THR A 126 -8.18 18.70 4.60
CA THR A 126 -7.23 18.23 5.60
C THR A 126 -6.64 19.42 6.34
N VAL A 127 -6.75 19.41 7.66
CA VAL A 127 -6.11 20.37 8.56
C VAL A 127 -5.04 19.61 9.33
N GLY A 128 -3.81 20.10 9.30
CA GLY A 128 -2.67 19.42 9.89
C GLY A 128 -1.82 20.35 10.74
N SER A 129 -1.27 19.79 11.82
CA SER A 129 -0.20 20.39 12.60
C SER A 129 0.87 19.36 12.88
N SER A 130 2.12 19.75 12.85
CA SER A 130 3.24 18.87 13.12
C SER A 130 4.37 19.58 13.84
N GLN A 131 5.07 18.85 14.70
CA GLN A 131 6.29 19.28 15.35
C GLN A 131 7.41 18.35 14.91
N ARG A 132 8.51 18.90 14.45
CA ARG A 132 9.72 18.19 14.09
C ARG A 132 10.78 18.45 15.15
N PHE A 133 11.27 17.39 15.77
CA PHE A 133 12.32 17.44 16.78
C PHE A 133 13.68 17.43 16.11
N LEU A 134 14.32 18.60 15.99
CA LEU A 134 15.64 18.78 15.42
C LEU A 134 16.66 18.99 16.54
N GLN A 135 17.92 18.74 16.27
CA GLN A 135 18.99 18.95 17.25
C GLN A 135 19.24 20.44 17.52
N SER A 136 19.01 21.27 16.54
CA SER A 136 19.18 22.74 16.61
C SER A 136 18.00 23.48 17.23
N GLY A 137 16.92 22.81 17.52
CA GLY A 137 15.65 23.39 17.97
C GLY A 137 14.46 22.71 17.31
N ASP A 138 13.28 22.87 17.86
CA ASP A 138 12.08 22.29 17.26
C ASP A 138 11.57 23.19 16.13
N SER A 139 10.99 22.58 15.10
CA SER A 139 10.30 23.26 14.02
C SER A 139 8.84 22.83 14.01
N TYR A 140 7.94 23.79 13.89
CA TYR A 140 6.50 23.59 13.88
C TYR A 140 5.94 23.90 12.51
N SER A 141 4.97 23.13 12.05
CA SER A 141 4.33 23.38 10.77
C SER A 141 2.83 23.13 10.86
N ASN A 142 2.07 24.06 10.33
CA ASN A 142 0.62 23.98 10.20
C ASN A 142 0.23 24.06 8.73
N SER A 143 -0.86 23.38 8.34
CA SER A 143 -1.34 23.38 6.97
C SER A 143 -2.86 23.21 6.87
N ASN A 144 -3.46 23.90 5.91
CA ASN A 144 -4.80 23.67 5.40
C ASN A 144 -4.68 23.17 3.97
N LYS A 145 -5.31 22.06 3.65
CA LYS A 145 -5.29 21.48 2.31
C LYS A 145 -6.69 21.11 1.86
N ALA A 146 -7.07 21.57 0.68
CA ALA A 146 -8.31 21.18 0.00
C ALA A 146 -7.97 20.44 -1.28
N ASP A 147 -8.35 19.16 -1.36
CA ASP A 147 -8.12 18.29 -2.50
C ASP A 147 -9.44 17.88 -3.13
N ARG A 148 -9.54 17.96 -4.44
CA ARG A 148 -10.62 17.33 -5.20
C ARG A 148 -10.04 16.41 -6.26
N ASN A 149 -10.39 15.13 -6.17
CA ASN A 149 -9.90 14.10 -7.07
C ASN A 149 -11.04 13.39 -7.79
N LYS A 150 -11.04 13.46 -9.12
CA LYS A 150 -11.93 12.71 -9.99
C LYS A 150 -11.15 11.57 -10.62
N VAL A 151 -11.56 10.36 -10.31
CA VAL A 151 -10.89 9.13 -10.75
C VAL A 151 -11.87 8.30 -11.56
N THR A 152 -11.45 7.88 -12.73
CA THR A 152 -12.15 6.92 -13.57
C THR A 152 -11.27 5.70 -13.74
N ASP A 153 -11.73 4.55 -13.29
CA ASP A 153 -11.03 3.28 -13.37
C ASP A 153 -11.81 2.31 -14.25
N PHE A 154 -11.13 1.67 -15.16
CA PHE A 154 -11.64 0.50 -15.88
C PHE A 154 -10.67 -0.66 -15.65
N ASN A 155 -11.19 -1.80 -15.18
CA ASN A 155 -10.42 -3.02 -14.99
C ASN A 155 -11.14 -4.18 -15.66
N ALA A 156 -10.38 -4.98 -16.40
CA ALA A 156 -10.86 -6.22 -16.98
C ALA A 156 -9.84 -7.33 -16.70
N ASP A 157 -10.32 -8.42 -16.15
CA ASP A 157 -9.53 -9.62 -15.90
C ASP A 157 -10.22 -10.84 -16.51
N PHE A 158 -9.40 -11.75 -16.96
CA PHE A 158 -9.85 -13.00 -17.52
C PHE A 158 -8.97 -14.14 -16.98
N ARG A 159 -9.57 -15.30 -16.73
CA ARG A 159 -8.86 -16.52 -16.33
C ARG A 159 -9.39 -17.68 -17.14
N MET A 160 -8.48 -18.42 -17.73
CA MET A 160 -8.73 -19.70 -18.35
C MET A 160 -7.82 -20.74 -17.70
N GLU A 161 -8.40 -21.85 -17.29
CA GLU A 161 -7.66 -23.05 -16.90
C GLU A 161 -8.12 -24.20 -17.81
N TRP A 162 -7.19 -24.80 -18.53
CA TRP A 162 -7.44 -25.89 -19.43
C TRP A 162 -6.64 -27.12 -19.02
N ARG A 163 -7.35 -28.23 -18.88
CA ARG A 163 -6.82 -29.56 -18.54
C ARG A 163 -7.07 -30.54 -19.71
N PRO A 164 -6.23 -30.51 -20.76
CA PRO A 164 -6.42 -31.37 -21.92
C PRO A 164 -6.37 -32.87 -21.58
N ASP A 165 -5.52 -33.21 -20.61
CA ASP A 165 -5.36 -34.56 -20.05
C ASP A 165 -5.10 -34.49 -18.53
N SER A 166 -5.01 -35.65 -17.86
CA SER A 166 -4.76 -35.79 -16.43
C SER A 166 -3.35 -35.34 -15.99
N MET A 167 -2.43 -35.13 -16.93
CA MET A 167 -1.04 -34.78 -16.66
C MET A 167 -0.68 -33.33 -16.99
N THR A 168 -1.55 -32.61 -17.70
CA THR A 168 -1.29 -31.27 -18.20
C THR A 168 -2.31 -30.29 -17.65
N ASN A 169 -1.84 -29.13 -17.18
CA ASN A 169 -2.67 -28.01 -16.78
C ASN A 169 -2.09 -26.73 -17.37
N ILE A 170 -2.92 -25.97 -18.05
CA ILE A 170 -2.57 -24.70 -18.67
C ILE A 170 -3.44 -23.62 -18.06
N ILE A 171 -2.83 -22.59 -17.52
CA ILE A 171 -3.52 -21.45 -16.91
C ILE A 171 -3.09 -20.17 -17.61
N PHE A 172 -4.06 -19.44 -18.13
CA PHE A 172 -3.85 -18.14 -18.77
C PHE A 172 -4.65 -17.06 -18.07
N ARG A 173 -3.97 -15.97 -17.67
CA ARG A 173 -4.55 -14.87 -16.90
C ARG A 173 -4.10 -13.52 -17.48
N PRO A 174 -4.81 -12.97 -18.45
CA PRO A 174 -4.64 -11.57 -18.85
C PRO A 174 -5.42 -10.64 -17.95
N ASN A 175 -4.89 -9.44 -17.78
CA ASN A 175 -5.52 -8.33 -17.07
C ASN A 175 -5.19 -7.02 -17.78
N VAL A 176 -6.19 -6.16 -17.92
CA VAL A 176 -6.03 -4.80 -18.45
C VAL A 176 -6.67 -3.84 -17.47
N SER A 177 -5.96 -2.78 -17.15
CA SER A 177 -6.47 -1.68 -16.34
C SER A 177 -6.19 -0.34 -17.00
N TYR A 178 -7.17 0.54 -16.97
CA TYR A 178 -7.05 1.92 -17.39
C TYR A 178 -7.51 2.83 -16.25
N ASN A 179 -6.68 3.79 -15.89
CA ASN A 179 -6.97 4.78 -14.88
C ASN A 179 -6.83 6.18 -15.47
N LYS A 180 -7.81 7.03 -15.20
CA LYS A 180 -7.76 8.45 -15.51
C LYS A 180 -8.03 9.25 -14.26
N THR A 181 -7.10 10.10 -13.89
CA THR A 181 -7.21 10.96 -12.69
C THR A 181 -7.15 12.42 -13.10
N LYS A 182 -8.03 13.23 -12.51
CA LYS A 182 -7.94 14.69 -12.51
C LYS A 182 -7.97 15.15 -11.06
N GLY A 183 -6.93 15.84 -10.63
CA GLY A 183 -6.78 16.33 -9.27
C GLY A 183 -6.61 17.83 -9.24
N THR A 184 -7.25 18.49 -8.28
CA THR A 184 -6.96 19.87 -7.88
C THR A 184 -6.58 19.87 -6.41
N SER A 185 -5.56 20.62 -6.06
CA SER A 185 -5.10 20.75 -4.68
C SER A 185 -4.79 22.22 -4.40
N ALA A 186 -5.35 22.75 -3.33
CA ALA A 186 -4.99 24.06 -2.78
C ALA A 186 -4.44 23.83 -1.39
N THR A 187 -3.22 24.33 -1.11
CA THR A 187 -2.54 24.17 0.17
C THR A 187 -2.06 25.52 0.68
N GLU A 188 -2.41 25.83 1.91
CA GLU A 188 -1.86 26.94 2.68
C GLU A 188 -1.05 26.32 3.81
N SER A 189 0.22 26.72 3.97
CA SER A 189 1.08 26.16 5.01
C SER A 189 2.00 27.22 5.59
N GLY A 190 2.42 26.99 6.83
CA GLY A 190 3.39 27.83 7.51
C GLY A 190 4.33 27.00 8.36
N THR A 191 5.61 27.38 8.38
CA THR A 191 6.63 26.81 9.25
C THR A 191 7.06 27.84 10.27
N PHE A 192 7.20 27.43 11.54
CA PHE A 192 7.47 28.29 12.68
C PHE A 192 8.66 27.75 13.47
N ASN A 193 9.45 28.65 14.07
CA ASN A 193 10.57 28.30 14.96
C ASN A 193 10.14 28.10 16.42
N GLU A 194 8.94 28.58 16.78
CA GLU A 194 8.32 28.40 18.10
C GLU A 194 6.92 27.82 17.92
N ASP A 195 6.38 27.22 18.99
CA ASP A 195 5.04 26.64 18.98
C ASP A 195 3.98 27.73 18.75
N PRO A 196 3.31 27.77 17.59
CA PRO A 196 2.35 28.86 17.28
C PRO A 196 1.10 28.84 18.15
N TYR A 197 0.80 27.69 18.81
CA TYR A 197 -0.33 27.59 19.74
C TYR A 197 -0.10 28.37 21.06
N GLN A 198 1.11 28.83 21.30
CA GLN A 198 1.39 29.74 22.44
C GLN A 198 0.93 31.18 22.19
N TYR A 199 0.77 31.55 20.93
CA TYR A 199 0.43 32.92 20.50
C TYR A 199 -1.02 33.06 20.08
N VAL A 200 -1.59 32.01 19.44
CA VAL A 200 -2.97 32.01 18.93
C VAL A 200 -3.65 30.68 19.20
N VAL A 201 -4.97 30.69 19.34
CA VAL A 201 -5.76 29.51 19.62
C VAL A 201 -5.76 28.53 18.40
N ASN A 202 -5.84 29.09 17.20
CA ASN A 202 -5.85 28.29 15.97
C ASN A 202 -4.87 28.88 14.94
N PRO A 203 -3.62 28.40 14.88
CA PRO A 203 -2.64 28.89 13.92
C PRO A 203 -3.05 28.72 12.45
N ASN A 204 -3.94 27.76 12.15
CA ASN A 204 -4.41 27.49 10.80
C ASN A 204 -5.24 28.64 10.20
N ASP A 205 -5.83 29.51 11.03
CA ASP A 205 -6.56 30.70 10.55
C ASP A 205 -5.62 31.82 10.04
N TYR A 206 -4.31 31.68 10.31
CA TYR A 206 -3.27 32.66 9.95
C TYR A 206 -2.33 32.12 8.83
N LEU A 207 -2.69 31.08 8.08
CA LEU A 207 -1.83 30.52 7.05
C LEU A 207 -1.91 31.27 5.72
N ASN A 208 -3.08 31.79 5.38
CA ASN A 208 -3.26 32.57 4.16
C ASN A 208 -2.72 33.99 4.34
N PHE A 209 -1.48 34.21 3.93
CA PHE A 209 -0.80 35.50 4.09
C PHE A 209 -1.41 36.65 3.25
N ASN A 210 -2.27 36.36 2.27
CA ASN A 210 -3.01 37.38 1.53
C ASN A 210 -4.18 37.97 2.35
N ASN A 211 -4.65 37.24 3.35
CA ASN A 211 -5.74 37.61 4.24
C ASN A 211 -5.24 38.18 5.59
N ILE A 212 -3.93 38.08 5.85
CA ILE A 212 -3.32 38.53 7.10
C ILE A 212 -2.88 40.00 6.93
N GLY A 213 -3.37 40.86 7.78
CA GLY A 213 -2.97 42.26 7.80
C GLY A 213 -1.56 42.48 8.37
N THR A 214 -1.21 43.73 8.60
CA THR A 214 0.09 44.16 9.23
C THR A 214 0.27 43.63 10.65
N ASP A 215 -0.81 43.27 11.33
CA ASP A 215 -0.82 42.81 12.72
C ASP A 215 -0.87 41.28 12.84
N ASP A 216 0.02 40.60 12.13
CA ASP A 216 0.15 39.12 12.24
C ASP A 216 0.79 38.74 13.58
N PRO A 217 0.05 38.11 14.51
CA PRO A 217 0.59 37.73 15.82
C PRO A 217 1.67 36.61 15.74
N LEU A 218 1.79 35.96 14.61
CA LEU A 218 2.75 34.88 14.37
C LEU A 218 3.96 35.34 13.54
N ARG A 219 4.05 36.62 13.15
CA ARG A 219 5.07 37.11 12.23
C ARG A 219 6.49 36.82 12.68
N ASP A 220 6.79 37.04 13.94
CA ASP A 220 8.15 36.89 14.46
C ASP A 220 8.58 35.44 14.61
N THR A 221 7.63 34.52 14.70
CA THR A 221 7.87 33.07 14.80
C THR A 221 7.87 32.38 13.43
N ARG A 222 7.43 33.08 12.37
CA ARG A 222 7.40 32.47 11.02
C ARG A 222 8.79 32.32 10.43
N ILE A 223 9.08 31.16 9.90
CA ILE A 223 10.22 30.90 9.03
C ILE A 223 9.79 31.11 7.58
N ASN A 224 8.72 30.41 7.17
CA ASN A 224 8.11 30.57 5.86
C ASN A 224 6.59 30.44 5.92
N ALA A 225 5.94 30.90 4.86
CA ALA A 225 4.55 30.60 4.56
C ALA A 225 4.42 30.35 3.06
N THR A 226 3.63 29.34 2.68
CA THR A 226 3.45 28.93 1.28
C THR A 226 1.97 28.80 0.95
N ASN A 227 1.54 29.46 -0.12
CA ASN A 227 0.28 29.17 -0.80
C ASN A 227 0.58 28.41 -2.08
N GLU A 228 0.00 27.24 -2.22
CA GLU A 228 0.24 26.35 -3.36
C GLU A 228 -1.09 25.94 -4.01
N HIS A 229 -1.12 25.97 -5.33
CA HIS A 229 -2.24 25.50 -6.14
C HIS A 229 -1.72 24.56 -7.22
N ASN A 230 -2.21 23.34 -7.23
CA ASN A 230 -1.83 22.31 -8.19
C ASN A 230 -3.05 21.81 -8.95
N LEU A 231 -2.87 21.60 -10.24
CA LEU A 231 -3.80 20.90 -11.11
C LEU A 231 -3.06 19.73 -11.76
N SER A 232 -3.53 18.51 -11.58
CA SER A 232 -2.92 17.32 -12.16
C SER A 232 -3.90 16.56 -13.06
N LYS A 233 -3.38 15.99 -14.13
CA LYS A 233 -4.07 15.04 -15.01
C LYS A 233 -3.15 13.87 -15.23
N SER A 234 -3.69 12.66 -15.13
CA SER A 234 -2.94 11.44 -15.40
C SER A 234 -3.83 10.43 -16.11
N ASN A 235 -3.26 9.78 -17.12
CA ASN A 235 -3.84 8.63 -17.80
C ASN A 235 -2.84 7.49 -17.67
N SER A 236 -3.28 6.35 -17.20
CA SER A 236 -2.43 5.17 -17.02
C SER A 236 -3.10 3.95 -17.62
N LEU A 237 -2.42 3.29 -18.53
CA LEU A 237 -2.81 2.02 -19.12
C LEU A 237 -1.84 0.94 -18.65
N SER A 238 -2.36 -0.14 -18.09
CA SER A 238 -1.58 -1.32 -17.74
C SER A 238 -2.20 -2.56 -18.34
N ALA A 239 -1.39 -3.33 -19.05
CA ALA A 239 -1.78 -4.62 -19.61
C ALA A 239 -0.80 -5.69 -19.15
N ASN A 240 -1.30 -6.75 -18.52
CA ASN A 240 -0.51 -7.85 -18.01
C ASN A 240 -1.09 -9.17 -18.50
N ALA A 241 -0.23 -10.14 -18.78
CA ALA A 241 -0.65 -11.49 -19.09
C ALA A 241 0.30 -12.49 -18.42
N THR A 242 -0.26 -13.54 -17.86
CA THR A 242 0.52 -14.67 -17.30
C THR A 242 0.04 -15.96 -17.94
N LEU A 243 0.97 -16.73 -18.47
CA LEU A 243 0.78 -18.09 -18.94
C LEU A 243 1.55 -19.05 -18.04
N GLN A 244 0.88 -20.03 -17.47
CA GLN A 244 1.50 -21.10 -16.70
C GLN A 244 1.14 -22.44 -17.30
N LEU A 245 2.15 -23.24 -17.58
CA LEU A 245 2.03 -24.58 -18.09
C LEU A 245 2.67 -25.54 -17.09
N ASN A 246 1.87 -26.45 -16.57
CA ASN A 246 2.31 -27.49 -15.65
C ASN A 246 2.19 -28.86 -16.36
N ARG A 247 3.25 -29.64 -16.32
CA ARG A 247 3.28 -31.01 -16.90
C ARG A 247 3.80 -31.99 -15.87
N LYS A 248 2.97 -32.95 -15.54
CA LYS A 248 3.34 -34.14 -14.77
C LYS A 248 4.09 -35.09 -15.68
N LEU A 249 5.25 -35.56 -15.26
CA LEU A 249 6.08 -36.46 -16.07
C LEU A 249 5.95 -37.94 -15.66
N ASN A 250 5.54 -38.16 -14.40
CA ASN A 250 5.23 -39.51 -13.90
C ASN A 250 4.28 -39.42 -12.69
N ASP A 251 3.82 -40.56 -12.20
CA ASP A 251 2.91 -40.65 -11.04
C ASP A 251 3.64 -40.54 -9.69
N LYS A 252 4.98 -40.44 -9.68
CA LYS A 252 5.78 -40.28 -8.47
C LYS A 252 5.99 -38.82 -8.10
N GLY A 253 5.42 -37.87 -8.86
CA GLY A 253 5.47 -36.44 -8.59
C GLY A 253 6.55 -35.66 -9.33
N ARG A 254 7.28 -36.30 -10.30
CA ARG A 254 8.17 -35.56 -11.20
C ARG A 254 7.34 -34.65 -12.08
N ASN A 255 7.69 -33.36 -12.09
CA ASN A 255 6.94 -32.37 -12.85
C ASN A 255 7.82 -31.23 -13.37
N ILE A 256 7.31 -30.56 -14.39
CA ILE A 256 7.87 -29.36 -14.98
C ILE A 256 6.79 -28.30 -14.95
N THR A 257 7.16 -27.10 -14.54
CA THR A 257 6.32 -25.89 -14.62
C THR A 257 7.05 -24.82 -15.41
N PHE A 258 6.41 -24.32 -16.44
CA PHE A 258 6.82 -23.11 -17.14
C PHE A 258 5.84 -22.00 -16.80
N ARG A 259 6.34 -20.82 -16.44
CA ARG A 259 5.54 -19.63 -16.20
C ARG A 259 6.14 -18.45 -16.97
N GLY A 260 5.40 -17.95 -17.95
CA GLY A 260 5.69 -16.71 -18.65
C GLY A 260 4.81 -15.58 -18.18
N SER A 261 5.33 -14.39 -18.02
CA SER A 261 4.53 -13.18 -17.82
C SER A 261 5.06 -12.01 -18.64
N PHE A 262 4.12 -11.22 -19.10
CA PHE A 262 4.34 -9.99 -19.83
C PHE A 262 3.57 -8.88 -19.14
N GLY A 263 4.19 -7.73 -19.00
CA GLY A 263 3.56 -6.52 -18.49
C GLY A 263 3.94 -5.32 -19.35
N TYR A 264 2.96 -4.50 -19.66
CA TYR A 264 3.09 -3.23 -20.32
C TYR A 264 2.40 -2.14 -19.50
N GLY A 265 3.05 -1.01 -19.31
CA GLY A 265 2.51 0.19 -18.70
C GLY A 265 2.80 1.41 -19.56
N ASP A 266 1.80 2.26 -19.71
CA ASP A 266 1.89 3.56 -20.40
C ASP A 266 1.20 4.58 -19.51
N ASP A 267 1.99 5.43 -18.89
CA ASP A 267 1.56 6.45 -17.94
C ASP A 267 1.87 7.82 -18.54
N ASP A 268 0.85 8.64 -18.72
CA ASP A 268 0.96 10.01 -19.19
C ASP A 268 0.41 10.94 -18.12
N SER A 269 1.24 11.85 -17.62
CA SER A 269 0.86 12.77 -16.55
C SER A 269 1.30 14.20 -16.85
N ASP A 270 0.36 15.11 -16.59
CA ASP A 270 0.54 16.55 -16.68
C ASP A 270 0.27 17.17 -15.31
N GLN A 271 1.07 18.12 -14.93
CA GLN A 271 0.89 18.88 -13.69
C GLN A 271 1.14 20.37 -13.93
N TYR A 272 0.23 21.20 -13.45
CA TYR A 272 0.46 22.62 -13.24
C TYR A 272 0.72 22.84 -11.77
N ALA A 273 1.82 23.50 -11.44
CA ALA A 273 2.21 23.78 -10.09
C ALA A 273 2.45 25.27 -9.92
N GLN A 274 1.61 25.92 -9.12
CA GLN A 274 1.76 27.33 -8.76
C GLN A 274 2.00 27.42 -7.27
N SER A 275 3.03 28.16 -6.85
CA SER A 275 3.23 28.47 -5.44
C SER A 275 3.84 29.85 -5.26
N GLU A 276 3.44 30.51 -4.17
CA GLU A 276 4.11 31.66 -3.62
C GLU A 276 4.61 31.30 -2.23
N THR A 277 5.92 31.37 -2.02
CA THR A 277 6.56 31.13 -0.74
C THR A 277 7.20 32.42 -0.24
N ARG A 278 6.82 32.86 0.97
CA ARG A 278 7.41 34.00 1.66
C ARG A 278 8.33 33.51 2.76
N TYR A 279 9.56 34.03 2.76
CA TYR A 279 10.60 33.74 3.75
C TYR A 279 10.72 34.94 4.68
N TYR A 280 10.38 34.79 5.95
CA TYR A 280 10.35 35.86 6.92
C TYR A 280 11.72 36.12 7.57
N GLN A 281 12.58 35.10 7.54
CA GLN A 281 13.94 35.18 8.10
C GLN A 281 14.97 35.62 7.04
N ILE A 282 14.61 35.69 5.78
CA ILE A 282 15.46 36.15 4.70
C ILE A 282 14.93 37.47 4.13
N LYS A 283 15.76 38.48 4.10
CA LYS A 283 15.38 39.79 3.55
C LYS A 283 15.85 39.91 2.11
N ASN A 284 15.02 40.51 1.28
CA ASN A 284 15.39 40.92 -0.07
C ASN A 284 16.29 42.18 -0.02
N TYR A 285 16.83 42.62 -1.18
CA TYR A 285 17.72 43.77 -1.28
C TYR A 285 17.08 45.12 -0.87
N LEU A 286 15.75 45.18 -0.77
CA LEU A 286 15.01 46.34 -0.31
C LEU A 286 14.68 46.28 1.20
N GLY A 287 15.12 45.24 1.91
CA GLY A 287 14.87 45.05 3.35
C GLY A 287 13.49 44.42 3.67
N GLY A 288 12.67 44.11 2.65
CA GLY A 288 11.43 43.34 2.79
C GLY A 288 11.66 41.83 2.88
N ASP A 289 10.59 41.08 3.09
CA ASP A 289 10.65 39.60 3.09
C ASP A 289 11.02 39.07 1.69
N SER A 290 11.79 38.02 1.63
CA SER A 290 12.10 37.35 0.35
C SER A 290 10.88 36.56 -0.11
N ILE A 291 10.54 36.67 -1.39
CA ILE A 291 9.39 35.98 -1.98
C ILE A 291 9.87 35.17 -3.16
N GLU A 292 9.46 33.91 -3.21
CA GLU A 292 9.70 32.99 -4.32
C GLU A 292 8.38 32.62 -4.99
N TYR A 293 8.32 32.81 -6.28
CA TYR A 293 7.20 32.39 -7.11
C TYR A 293 7.60 31.19 -7.95
N ARG A 294 6.73 30.20 -8.01
CA ARG A 294 6.85 29.05 -8.88
C ARG A 294 5.59 28.92 -9.71
N ASN A 295 5.73 28.91 -11.01
CA ASN A 295 4.63 28.73 -11.94
C ASN A 295 5.05 27.81 -13.08
N GLN A 296 4.87 26.51 -12.88
CA GLN A 296 5.44 25.48 -13.73
C GLN A 296 4.37 24.58 -14.35
N TYR A 297 4.56 24.26 -15.62
CA TYR A 297 3.90 23.15 -16.28
C TYR A 297 4.90 21.99 -16.40
N ILE A 298 4.48 20.80 -16.03
CA ILE A 298 5.34 19.62 -15.99
C ILE A 298 4.62 18.48 -16.71
N THR A 299 5.29 17.87 -17.69
CA THR A 299 4.83 16.63 -18.33
C THR A 299 5.77 15.48 -17.96
N MET A 300 5.23 14.28 -17.78
CA MET A 300 6.04 13.12 -17.42
C MET A 300 5.45 11.83 -18.03
N PRO A 301 5.57 11.62 -19.34
CA PRO A 301 5.24 10.35 -19.95
C PRO A 301 6.22 9.26 -19.47
N THR A 302 5.68 8.09 -19.12
CA THR A 302 6.46 6.95 -18.66
C THR A 302 5.98 5.67 -19.31
N LYS A 303 6.91 4.90 -19.91
CA LYS A 303 6.63 3.60 -20.53
C LYS A 303 7.39 2.50 -19.83
N ASN A 304 6.68 1.43 -19.51
CA ASN A 304 7.22 0.30 -18.77
C ASN A 304 6.98 -1.02 -19.52
N TYR A 305 8.01 -1.84 -19.60
CA TYR A 305 7.93 -3.20 -20.12
C TYR A 305 8.51 -4.17 -19.10
N ASN A 306 7.84 -5.28 -18.88
CA ASN A 306 8.30 -6.33 -17.97
C ASN A 306 8.05 -7.70 -18.60
N TYR A 307 9.13 -8.48 -18.77
CA TYR A 307 9.07 -9.87 -19.22
C TYR A 307 9.65 -10.76 -18.14
N THR A 308 8.94 -11.83 -17.83
CA THR A 308 9.45 -12.86 -16.92
C THR A 308 9.23 -14.23 -17.54
N ALA A 309 10.26 -15.04 -17.56
CA ALA A 309 10.19 -16.46 -17.91
C ALA A 309 10.77 -17.27 -16.77
N GLN A 310 10.00 -18.19 -16.23
CA GLN A 310 10.41 -19.08 -15.14
C GLN A 310 10.19 -20.52 -15.55
N PHE A 311 11.21 -21.32 -15.35
CA PHE A 311 11.18 -22.77 -15.49
C PHE A 311 11.44 -23.40 -14.13
N THR A 312 10.61 -24.35 -13.71
CA THR A 312 10.78 -25.08 -12.46
C THR A 312 10.70 -26.57 -12.75
N TYR A 313 11.68 -27.32 -12.27
CA TYR A 313 11.74 -28.78 -12.31
C TYR A 313 11.73 -29.35 -10.90
N SER A 314 10.89 -30.33 -10.67
CA SER A 314 10.80 -31.03 -9.39
C SER A 314 11.06 -32.53 -9.59
N GLU A 315 12.13 -33.01 -8.93
CA GLU A 315 12.57 -34.42 -8.98
C GLU A 315 12.28 -35.11 -7.64
N PRO A 316 11.50 -36.18 -7.61
CA PRO A 316 11.33 -37.01 -6.44
C PRO A 316 12.62 -37.81 -6.16
N ILE A 317 13.36 -37.49 -5.14
CA ILE A 317 14.62 -38.15 -4.74
C ILE A 317 14.41 -39.24 -3.69
N ALA A 318 13.30 -39.18 -2.94
CA ALA A 318 12.87 -40.20 -1.98
C ALA A 318 11.34 -40.10 -1.80
N ARG A 319 10.76 -41.03 -1.00
CA ARG A 319 9.33 -41.00 -0.72
C ARG A 319 8.91 -39.63 -0.18
N ALA A 320 8.04 -38.95 -0.92
CA ALA A 320 7.53 -37.60 -0.62
C ALA A 320 8.63 -36.57 -0.22
N THR A 321 9.78 -36.69 -0.94
CA THR A 321 10.92 -35.77 -0.78
C THR A 321 11.37 -35.36 -2.19
N PHE A 322 11.45 -34.05 -2.44
CA PHE A 322 11.68 -33.48 -3.75
C PHE A 322 12.86 -32.54 -3.74
N LEU A 323 13.68 -32.65 -4.77
CA LEU A 323 14.66 -31.65 -5.15
C LEU A 323 14.00 -30.74 -6.17
N GLN A 324 13.97 -29.44 -5.90
CA GLN A 324 13.40 -28.45 -6.81
C GLN A 324 14.50 -27.54 -7.35
N PHE A 325 14.58 -27.46 -8.66
CA PHE A 325 15.41 -26.51 -9.37
C PHE A 325 14.49 -25.51 -10.06
N SER A 326 14.77 -24.22 -9.92
CA SER A 326 14.06 -23.17 -10.63
C SER A 326 15.03 -22.16 -11.23
N TYR A 327 14.78 -21.79 -12.47
CA TYR A 327 15.45 -20.69 -13.12
C TYR A 327 14.40 -19.69 -13.57
N ARG A 328 14.58 -18.41 -13.15
CA ARG A 328 13.73 -17.29 -13.55
C ARG A 328 14.59 -16.20 -14.17
N PHE A 329 14.25 -15.82 -15.37
CA PHE A 329 14.75 -14.64 -16.03
C PHE A 329 13.71 -13.52 -15.95
N GLN A 330 14.14 -12.31 -15.61
CA GLN A 330 13.31 -11.14 -15.61
C GLN A 330 14.02 -9.99 -16.32
N TYR A 331 13.32 -9.38 -17.25
CA TYR A 331 13.71 -8.15 -17.90
C TYR A 331 12.67 -7.07 -17.60
N LYS A 332 13.15 -5.89 -17.19
CA LYS A 332 12.32 -4.69 -17.04
C LYS A 332 12.97 -3.54 -17.79
N ASN A 333 12.16 -2.77 -18.48
CA ASN A 333 12.55 -1.48 -19.05
C ASN A 333 11.55 -0.43 -18.58
N SER A 334 12.03 0.67 -18.07
CA SER A 334 11.24 1.84 -17.71
C SER A 334 11.89 3.07 -18.33
N LYS A 335 11.15 3.77 -19.15
CA LYS A 335 11.57 5.03 -19.76
C LYS A 335 10.63 6.13 -19.27
N SER A 336 11.21 7.19 -18.70
CA SER A 336 10.50 8.36 -18.20
C SER A 336 11.17 9.61 -18.75
N ASP A 337 10.37 10.49 -19.30
CA ASP A 337 10.79 11.79 -19.84
C ASP A 337 10.00 12.89 -19.12
N LYS A 338 10.68 13.56 -18.18
CA LYS A 338 10.09 14.69 -17.46
C LYS A 338 10.51 15.99 -18.15
N SER A 339 9.57 16.72 -18.70
CA SER A 339 9.77 18.07 -19.21
C SER A 339 9.13 19.09 -18.29
N THR A 340 9.89 20.11 -17.92
CA THR A 340 9.44 21.19 -17.04
C THR A 340 9.53 22.51 -17.78
N TYR A 341 8.45 23.28 -17.76
CA TYR A 341 8.32 24.59 -18.37
C TYR A 341 8.04 25.62 -17.25
N ASP A 342 8.87 26.65 -17.15
CA ASP A 342 8.67 27.74 -16.17
C ASP A 342 7.93 28.88 -16.87
N LEU A 343 6.63 28.98 -16.60
CA LEU A 343 5.72 29.91 -17.30
C LEU A 343 5.83 31.36 -16.83
N GLY A 344 6.77 31.62 -15.89
CA GLY A 344 6.96 32.94 -15.32
C GLY A 344 5.78 33.37 -14.41
N TYR A 345 5.68 34.66 -14.11
CA TYR A 345 4.68 35.24 -13.23
C TYR A 345 3.82 36.26 -13.96
N PRO A 346 2.55 36.43 -13.57
CA PRO A 346 1.58 35.49 -13.05
C PRO A 346 0.73 34.91 -14.18
N TRP A 347 0.59 33.60 -14.21
CA TRP A 347 -0.27 32.92 -15.15
C TRP A 347 -1.43 32.24 -14.43
N ASN A 348 -2.66 32.39 -14.96
CA ASN A 348 -3.83 31.75 -14.36
C ASN A 348 -3.97 30.32 -14.89
N ILE A 349 -3.85 29.36 -14.01
CA ILE A 349 -3.95 27.93 -14.32
C ILE A 349 -5.28 27.53 -15.01
N ASN A 350 -6.33 28.32 -14.88
CA ASN A 350 -7.63 28.07 -15.49
C ASN A 350 -7.74 28.57 -16.93
N ASP A 351 -6.81 29.40 -17.41
CA ASP A 351 -6.86 30.01 -18.75
C ASP A 351 -6.25 29.12 -19.85
N GLY A 352 -5.78 27.91 -19.48
CA GLY A 352 -5.10 27.01 -20.39
C GLY A 352 -3.60 27.33 -20.54
N LEU A 353 -2.86 26.53 -21.29
CA LEU A 353 -1.45 26.81 -21.59
C LEU A 353 -1.31 27.99 -22.55
N PRO A 354 -0.32 28.88 -22.32
CA PRO A 354 0.07 29.86 -23.33
C PRO A 354 0.47 29.17 -24.65
N GLU A 355 0.21 29.81 -25.81
CA GLU A 355 0.54 29.21 -27.09
C GLU A 355 2.04 28.95 -27.29
N ASP A 356 2.87 29.74 -26.65
CA ASP A 356 4.34 29.68 -26.69
C ASP A 356 5.00 28.99 -25.50
N TYR A 357 4.25 28.21 -24.72
CA TYR A 357 4.74 27.59 -23.46
C TYR A 357 6.00 26.74 -23.68
N GLU A 358 6.20 26.18 -24.87
CA GLU A 358 7.38 25.37 -25.19
C GLU A 358 8.70 26.17 -25.12
N THR A 359 8.63 27.50 -25.31
CA THR A 359 9.79 28.37 -25.17
C THR A 359 10.26 28.55 -23.72
N ALA A 360 9.38 28.24 -22.77
CA ALA A 360 9.65 28.28 -21.32
C ALA A 360 10.29 27.00 -20.80
N TYR A 361 10.77 26.09 -21.66
CA TYR A 361 11.42 24.84 -21.26
C TYR A 361 12.66 25.09 -20.43
N VAL A 362 12.78 24.37 -19.30
CA VAL A 362 13.92 24.47 -18.38
C VAL A 362 14.65 23.14 -18.33
N ASP A 363 15.80 23.07 -19.00
CA ASP A 363 16.60 21.85 -19.11
C ASP A 363 17.10 21.37 -17.74
N SER A 364 17.51 22.27 -16.85
CA SER A 364 18.01 21.92 -15.49
C SER A 364 16.93 21.32 -14.56
N LEU A 365 15.63 21.53 -14.84
CA LEU A 365 14.50 20.97 -14.10
C LEU A 365 13.87 19.77 -14.82
N SER A 366 14.29 19.52 -16.05
CA SER A 366 13.85 18.42 -16.90
C SER A 366 14.80 17.23 -16.81
N LYS A 367 14.28 16.04 -17.02
CA LYS A 367 15.12 14.82 -17.01
C LYS A 367 14.59 13.77 -17.97
N ASP A 368 15.49 13.08 -18.66
CA ASP A 368 15.26 11.83 -19.37
C ASP A 368 15.96 10.69 -18.65
N ALA A 369 15.25 9.61 -18.38
CA ALA A 369 15.80 8.47 -17.68
C ALA A 369 15.30 7.17 -18.32
N GLU A 370 16.20 6.33 -18.78
CA GLU A 370 15.91 4.96 -19.22
C GLU A 370 16.61 3.97 -18.31
N TYR A 371 15.81 3.10 -17.72
CA TYR A 371 16.26 2.10 -16.76
C TYR A 371 15.99 0.71 -17.30
N LYS A 372 17.06 -0.08 -17.52
CA LYS A 372 16.99 -1.48 -17.95
C LYS A 372 17.52 -2.40 -16.86
N TYR A 373 16.74 -3.38 -16.51
CA TYR A 373 17.04 -4.31 -15.44
C TYR A 373 16.94 -5.73 -15.93
N PHE A 374 18.02 -6.48 -15.76
CA PHE A 374 18.13 -7.90 -16.06
C PHE A 374 18.38 -8.64 -14.76
N ASN A 375 17.54 -9.60 -14.44
CA ASN A 375 17.71 -10.43 -13.25
C ASN A 375 17.61 -11.90 -13.64
N HIS A 376 18.59 -12.67 -13.20
CA HIS A 376 18.58 -14.11 -13.25
C HIS A 376 18.41 -14.62 -11.82
N ASP A 377 17.47 -15.51 -11.58
CA ASP A 377 17.22 -16.13 -10.28
C ASP A 377 17.37 -17.64 -10.43
N ILE A 378 18.46 -18.18 -9.90
CA ILE A 378 18.80 -19.60 -9.93
C ILE A 378 18.53 -20.13 -8.53
N SER A 379 17.50 -20.95 -8.37
CA SER A 379 17.05 -21.45 -7.08
C SER A 379 17.20 -22.98 -7.01
N LEU A 380 17.73 -23.43 -5.89
CA LEU A 380 17.77 -24.84 -5.52
C LEU A 380 17.14 -25.03 -4.14
N GLY A 381 16.23 -26.00 -4.02
CA GLY A 381 15.53 -26.25 -2.78
C GLY A 381 15.20 -27.72 -2.58
N LEU A 382 15.08 -28.08 -1.32
CA LEU A 382 14.60 -29.39 -0.88
C LEU A 382 13.22 -29.22 -0.27
N ARG A 383 12.32 -30.11 -0.60
CA ARG A 383 10.95 -30.14 -0.08
C ARG A 383 10.64 -31.51 0.48
N PHE A 384 10.27 -31.53 1.77
CA PHE A 384 9.84 -32.71 2.50
C PHE A 384 8.36 -32.61 2.80
N ILE A 385 7.58 -33.61 2.42
CA ILE A 385 6.15 -33.68 2.69
C ILE A 385 5.88 -34.92 3.53
N ARG A 386 5.30 -34.73 4.70
CA ARG A 386 4.90 -35.78 5.61
C ARG A 386 3.47 -35.51 6.07
N GLU A 387 2.79 -36.50 6.59
CA GLU A 387 1.42 -36.38 7.05
C GLU A 387 1.18 -35.21 8.00
N LYS A 388 2.11 -35.01 8.95
CA LYS A 388 2.00 -33.95 9.97
C LYS A 388 2.84 -32.72 9.71
N TYR A 389 3.85 -32.78 8.82
CA TYR A 389 4.69 -31.62 8.56
C TYR A 389 5.15 -31.51 7.12
N GLN A 390 5.40 -30.31 6.71
CA GLN A 390 6.04 -29.96 5.44
C GLN A 390 7.19 -29.01 5.74
N LEU A 391 8.31 -29.26 5.07
CA LEU A 391 9.48 -28.40 5.15
C LEU A 391 9.98 -28.12 3.73
N SER A 392 10.09 -26.86 3.36
CA SER A 392 10.79 -26.44 2.16
C SER A 392 11.96 -25.55 2.59
N ALA A 393 13.16 -25.92 2.22
CA ALA A 393 14.37 -25.15 2.48
C ALA A 393 15.15 -24.99 1.16
N GLY A 394 15.58 -23.77 0.87
CA GLY A 394 16.25 -23.49 -0.37
C GLY A 394 17.09 -22.22 -0.31
N MET A 395 17.81 -22.03 -1.40
CA MET A 395 18.59 -20.83 -1.64
C MET A 395 18.43 -20.39 -3.09
N SER A 396 18.55 -19.10 -3.30
CA SER A 396 18.49 -18.47 -4.60
C SER A 396 19.70 -17.57 -4.80
N LEU A 397 20.34 -17.71 -5.95
CA LEU A 397 21.42 -16.86 -6.42
C LEU A 397 20.85 -15.92 -7.47
N GLN A 398 21.04 -14.61 -7.30
CA GLN A 398 20.40 -13.61 -8.14
C GLN A 398 21.45 -12.63 -8.71
N PRO A 399 22.18 -13.02 -9.77
CA PRO A 399 22.96 -12.07 -10.54
C PRO A 399 22.03 -11.07 -11.24
N GLN A 400 22.29 -9.81 -11.01
CA GLN A 400 21.51 -8.69 -11.53
C GLN A 400 22.39 -7.72 -12.28
N ASN A 401 21.95 -7.27 -13.43
CA ASN A 401 22.57 -6.22 -14.19
C ASN A 401 21.55 -5.09 -14.39
N THR A 402 21.93 -3.90 -13.99
CA THR A 402 21.11 -2.70 -14.12
C THR A 402 21.85 -1.69 -14.95
N LYS A 403 21.21 -1.18 -15.99
CA LYS A 403 21.70 -0.10 -16.84
C LYS A 403 20.82 1.10 -16.67
N LEU A 404 21.41 2.26 -16.44
CA LEU A 404 20.73 3.54 -16.39
C LEU A 404 21.36 4.47 -17.42
N SER A 405 20.54 4.99 -18.32
CA SER A 405 20.84 6.16 -19.14
C SER A 405 20.07 7.32 -18.54
N TYR A 406 20.78 8.39 -18.18
CA TYR A 406 20.19 9.51 -17.45
C TYR A 406 20.74 10.84 -17.98
N LYS A 407 19.83 11.78 -18.21
CA LYS A 407 20.16 13.17 -18.57
C LYS A 407 19.34 14.12 -17.71
N LYS A 408 20.00 15.15 -17.13
CA LYS A 408 19.36 16.28 -16.45
C LYS A 408 20.24 17.52 -16.62
N GLY A 409 19.79 18.52 -17.35
CA GLY A 409 20.62 19.65 -17.73
C GLY A 409 21.86 19.18 -18.48
N ASP A 410 23.00 19.75 -18.13
CA ASP A 410 24.31 19.37 -18.70
C ASP A 410 24.84 18.01 -18.20
N TYR A 411 24.24 17.45 -17.15
CA TYR A 411 24.65 16.16 -16.61
C TYR A 411 24.06 15.00 -17.43
N MET A 412 24.95 14.20 -18.02
CA MET A 412 24.58 13.00 -18.76
C MET A 412 25.44 11.83 -18.30
N THR A 413 24.82 10.67 -18.09
CA THR A 413 25.55 9.47 -17.72
C THR A 413 24.87 8.21 -18.23
N ASP A 414 25.71 7.26 -18.65
CA ASP A 414 25.34 5.88 -18.93
C ASP A 414 26.06 4.98 -17.92
N THR A 415 25.34 4.48 -16.96
CA THR A 415 25.90 3.70 -15.85
C THR A 415 25.37 2.28 -15.87
N THR A 416 26.29 1.32 -15.68
CA THR A 416 25.94 -0.10 -15.53
C THR A 416 26.40 -0.58 -14.17
N ARG A 417 25.48 -1.24 -13.45
CA ARG A 417 25.79 -1.87 -12.17
C ARG A 417 25.44 -3.35 -12.20
N THR A 418 26.44 -4.16 -11.87
CA THR A 418 26.25 -5.60 -11.69
C THR A 418 26.30 -5.94 -10.21
N VAL A 419 25.34 -6.70 -9.73
CA VAL A 419 25.24 -7.11 -8.33
C VAL A 419 24.88 -8.58 -8.28
N PHE A 420 25.44 -9.26 -7.30
CA PHE A 420 25.14 -10.66 -7.00
C PHE A 420 24.47 -10.74 -5.64
N ASN A 421 23.21 -11.17 -5.62
CA ASN A 421 22.43 -11.33 -4.40
C ASN A 421 22.29 -12.80 -4.04
N PHE A 422 22.25 -13.05 -2.76
CA PHE A 422 21.94 -14.35 -2.17
C PHE A 422 20.67 -14.26 -1.34
N ALA A 423 19.72 -15.16 -1.56
CA ALA A 423 18.41 -15.14 -0.90
C ALA A 423 18.05 -16.54 -0.38
N PRO A 424 18.37 -16.84 0.89
CA PRO A 424 17.92 -18.08 1.52
C PRO A 424 16.42 -18.00 1.85
N ASN A 425 15.75 -19.16 1.81
CA ASN A 425 14.35 -19.30 2.21
C ASN A 425 14.10 -20.59 2.96
N LEU A 426 13.13 -20.53 3.87
CA LEU A 426 12.63 -21.68 4.63
C LEU A 426 11.12 -21.51 4.82
N ASP A 427 10.36 -22.56 4.56
CA ASP A 427 8.92 -22.64 4.87
C ASP A 427 8.68 -23.97 5.59
N PHE A 428 8.33 -23.89 6.86
CA PHE A 428 8.00 -25.03 7.70
C PHE A 428 6.55 -24.94 8.13
N ARG A 429 5.80 -25.99 7.90
CA ARG A 429 4.40 -26.14 8.34
C ARG A 429 4.26 -27.40 9.16
N TYR A 430 3.59 -27.30 10.31
CA TYR A 430 3.23 -28.41 11.15
C TYR A 430 1.73 -28.41 11.40
N ARG A 431 1.08 -29.55 11.14
CA ARG A 431 -0.34 -29.78 11.37
C ARG A 431 -0.54 -30.61 12.64
N PHE A 432 -1.06 -30.00 13.68
CA PHE A 432 -1.45 -30.69 14.92
C PHE A 432 -2.73 -31.49 14.68
N SER A 433 -3.65 -30.94 13.89
CA SER A 433 -4.91 -31.57 13.47
C SER A 433 -5.39 -30.93 12.16
N LYS A 434 -6.55 -31.36 11.63
CA LYS A 434 -7.17 -30.75 10.44
C LYS A 434 -7.51 -29.27 10.62
N VAL A 435 -7.68 -28.83 11.85
CA VAL A 435 -8.10 -27.45 12.21
C VAL A 435 -7.07 -26.71 13.04
N SER A 436 -5.85 -27.28 13.21
CA SER A 436 -4.79 -26.68 14.00
C SER A 436 -3.45 -26.82 13.28
N GLN A 437 -2.83 -25.69 12.96
CA GLN A 437 -1.55 -25.66 12.25
C GLN A 437 -0.64 -24.53 12.73
N LEU A 438 0.65 -24.79 12.62
CA LEU A 438 1.73 -23.83 12.78
C LEU A 438 2.49 -23.70 11.47
N ARG A 439 2.75 -22.48 11.04
CA ARG A 439 3.62 -22.18 9.89
C ARG A 439 4.71 -21.21 10.31
N ILE A 440 5.93 -21.52 9.95
CA ILE A 440 7.10 -20.66 10.16
C ILE A 440 7.75 -20.45 8.81
N THR A 441 7.93 -19.19 8.42
CA THR A 441 8.65 -18.85 7.19
C THR A 441 9.81 -17.92 7.51
N TYR A 442 10.94 -18.17 6.85
CA TYR A 442 12.09 -17.27 6.84
C TYR A 442 12.45 -16.94 5.41
N ARG A 443 12.70 -15.67 5.14
CA ARG A 443 13.18 -15.18 3.86
C ARG A 443 14.27 -14.13 4.05
N GLY A 444 15.41 -14.35 3.42
CA GLY A 444 16.42 -13.34 3.20
C GLY A 444 16.21 -12.67 1.84
N ARG A 445 16.24 -11.35 1.80
CA ARG A 445 16.09 -10.61 0.55
C ARG A 445 17.06 -9.43 0.51
N SER A 446 17.82 -9.37 -0.58
CA SER A 446 18.62 -8.20 -0.92
C SER A 446 17.81 -7.20 -1.74
N SER A 447 18.03 -5.92 -1.50
CA SER A 447 17.42 -4.81 -2.25
C SER A 447 18.49 -3.80 -2.64
N GLN A 448 18.50 -3.44 -3.91
CA GLN A 448 19.42 -2.44 -4.43
C GLN A 448 18.91 -1.02 -4.14
N PRO A 449 19.80 -0.04 -3.90
CA PRO A 449 19.45 1.37 -3.99
C PRO A 449 18.89 1.70 -5.37
N SER A 450 17.99 2.67 -5.46
CA SER A 450 17.59 3.20 -6.76
C SER A 450 18.81 3.78 -7.48
N MET A 451 18.84 3.66 -8.80
CA MET A 451 19.98 4.18 -9.58
C MET A 451 20.09 5.70 -9.45
N GLU A 452 18.99 6.42 -9.36
CA GLU A 452 18.98 7.87 -9.14
C GLU A 452 19.65 8.26 -7.81
N ASN A 453 19.46 7.48 -6.76
CA ASN A 453 20.14 7.72 -5.47
C ASN A 453 21.65 7.50 -5.52
N LEU A 454 22.14 6.81 -6.54
CA LEU A 454 23.57 6.56 -6.75
C LEU A 454 24.23 7.62 -7.62
N LEU A 455 23.47 8.50 -8.26
CA LEU A 455 24.02 9.57 -9.09
C LEU A 455 24.49 10.74 -8.20
N PRO A 456 25.67 11.32 -8.44
CA PRO A 456 26.17 12.47 -7.70
C PRO A 456 25.51 13.78 -8.18
N ILE A 457 24.19 13.83 -8.16
CA ILE A 457 23.40 14.97 -8.63
C ILE A 457 22.61 15.60 -7.50
N VAL A 458 22.35 16.90 -7.65
CA VAL A 458 21.48 17.67 -6.77
C VAL A 458 20.13 17.87 -7.46
N ASP A 459 19.06 17.43 -6.84
CA ASP A 459 17.70 17.73 -7.26
C ASP A 459 17.13 18.85 -6.39
N ASN A 460 17.10 20.04 -6.94
CA ASN A 460 16.59 21.27 -6.34
C ASN A 460 15.27 21.75 -6.98
N SER A 461 14.56 20.85 -7.65
CA SER A 461 13.26 21.17 -8.27
C SER A 461 12.20 21.63 -7.25
N ASN A 462 12.40 21.33 -5.97
CA ASN A 462 11.69 21.91 -4.85
C ASN A 462 12.71 22.50 -3.87
N PRO A 463 12.81 23.85 -3.76
CA PRO A 463 13.80 24.52 -2.92
C PRO A 463 13.69 24.18 -1.42
N LEU A 464 12.49 23.89 -0.95
CA LEU A 464 12.28 23.46 0.44
C LEU A 464 12.58 21.97 0.68
N ASN A 465 12.88 21.20 -0.37
CA ASN A 465 13.17 19.77 -0.27
C ASN A 465 14.21 19.32 -1.30
N ILE A 466 15.46 19.70 -1.07
CA ILE A 466 16.59 19.37 -1.93
C ILE A 466 17.04 17.93 -1.67
N ARG A 467 17.36 17.19 -2.72
CA ARG A 467 17.89 15.83 -2.64
C ARG A 467 19.24 15.73 -3.32
N VAL A 468 20.16 15.03 -2.66
CA VAL A 468 21.51 14.79 -3.15
C VAL A 468 21.77 13.30 -3.20
N GLY A 469 22.21 12.76 -4.35
CA GLY A 469 22.49 11.34 -4.47
C GLY A 469 23.82 10.95 -3.81
N ASN A 470 23.99 9.65 -3.56
CA ASN A 470 25.18 9.09 -2.92
C ASN A 470 25.69 7.84 -3.67
N PRO A 471 26.77 7.95 -4.47
CA PRO A 471 27.34 6.81 -5.19
C PRO A 471 27.86 5.67 -4.30
N GLY A 472 28.16 5.97 -3.02
CA GLY A 472 28.69 5.01 -2.05
C GLY A 472 27.65 4.07 -1.44
N LEU A 473 26.38 4.14 -1.83
CA LEU A 473 25.33 3.30 -1.26
C LEU A 473 25.56 1.82 -1.56
N LYS A 474 25.42 1.01 -0.49
CA LYS A 474 25.47 -0.45 -0.55
C LYS A 474 24.05 -1.03 -0.60
N PRO A 475 23.89 -2.23 -1.17
CA PRO A 475 22.63 -2.97 -1.08
C PRO A 475 22.22 -3.21 0.37
N SER A 476 20.94 -3.15 0.63
CA SER A 476 20.37 -3.58 1.91
C SER A 476 19.99 -5.06 1.87
N PHE A 477 20.05 -5.73 3.02
CA PHE A 477 19.60 -7.11 3.16
C PHE A 477 18.60 -7.22 4.31
N ALA A 478 17.39 -7.68 3.97
CA ALA A 478 16.30 -7.85 4.93
C ALA A 478 16.13 -9.32 5.30
N HIS A 479 16.22 -9.62 6.60
CA HIS A 479 15.85 -10.88 7.21
C HIS A 479 14.39 -10.78 7.67
N THR A 480 13.51 -11.62 7.14
CA THR A 480 12.09 -11.63 7.54
C THR A 480 11.72 -13.02 8.05
N MET A 481 11.29 -13.10 9.29
CA MET A 481 10.76 -14.31 9.91
C MET A 481 9.29 -14.09 10.24
N ARG A 482 8.43 -15.04 9.86
CA ARG A 482 7.00 -15.02 10.17
C ARG A 482 6.61 -16.32 10.83
N LEU A 483 5.80 -16.21 11.86
CA LEU A 483 5.15 -17.34 12.53
C LEU A 483 3.65 -17.11 12.45
N PHE A 484 2.94 -18.10 12.01
CA PHE A 484 1.48 -18.12 12.01
C PHE A 484 0.99 -19.39 12.68
N TYR A 485 0.12 -19.25 13.66
CA TYR A 485 -0.55 -20.36 14.34
C TYR A 485 -2.05 -20.11 14.36
N ASN A 486 -2.81 -21.10 13.98
CA ASN A 486 -4.27 -21.06 14.11
C ASN A 486 -4.80 -22.41 14.59
N THR A 487 -5.84 -22.35 15.38
CA THR A 487 -6.60 -23.52 15.81
C THR A 487 -8.07 -23.16 16.01
N TYR A 488 -8.95 -24.13 15.78
CA TYR A 488 -10.36 -23.98 16.00
C TYR A 488 -10.97 -25.23 16.62
N ASN A 489 -11.78 -25.05 17.66
CA ASN A 489 -12.56 -26.09 18.30
C ASN A 489 -14.07 -25.85 18.03
N ALA A 490 -14.67 -26.68 17.20
CA ALA A 490 -16.07 -26.49 16.77
C ALA A 490 -17.08 -26.70 17.91
N GLU A 491 -16.83 -27.63 18.83
CA GLU A 491 -17.75 -27.91 19.95
C GLU A 491 -17.85 -26.71 20.89
N LYS A 492 -16.72 -26.07 21.18
CA LYS A 492 -16.61 -24.91 22.05
C LYS A 492 -16.74 -23.58 21.28
N GLN A 493 -16.87 -23.65 19.96
CA GLN A 493 -16.83 -22.47 19.07
C GLN A 493 -15.67 -21.53 19.43
N ARG A 494 -14.51 -22.13 19.66
CA ARG A 494 -13.32 -21.42 20.12
C ARG A 494 -12.24 -21.40 19.04
N GLY A 495 -11.81 -20.20 18.65
CA GLY A 495 -10.71 -19.99 17.73
C GLY A 495 -9.54 -19.27 18.42
N ILE A 496 -8.33 -19.65 18.06
CA ILE A 496 -7.11 -18.93 18.41
C ILE A 496 -6.34 -18.69 17.12
N MET A 497 -5.88 -17.46 16.94
CA MET A 497 -5.01 -17.07 15.85
C MET A 497 -3.84 -16.27 16.41
N THR A 498 -2.65 -16.65 16.02
CA THR A 498 -1.42 -15.92 16.39
C THR A 498 -0.61 -15.65 15.14
N HIS A 499 -0.15 -14.42 14.99
CA HIS A 499 0.78 -14.03 13.94
C HIS A 499 1.91 -13.23 14.54
N VAL A 500 3.15 -13.66 14.29
CA VAL A 500 4.35 -12.93 14.66
C VAL A 500 5.17 -12.67 13.41
N ASN A 501 5.62 -11.44 13.24
CA ASN A 501 6.52 -11.03 12.16
C ASN A 501 7.71 -10.30 12.76
N PHE A 502 8.90 -10.77 12.43
CA PHE A 502 10.16 -10.12 12.77
C PHE A 502 10.90 -9.75 11.50
N THR A 503 11.37 -8.51 11.41
CA THR A 503 12.18 -8.05 10.29
C THR A 503 13.38 -7.27 10.81
N ALA A 504 14.58 -7.67 10.37
CA ALA A 504 15.82 -6.94 10.62
C ALA A 504 16.49 -6.61 9.29
N THR A 505 16.97 -5.37 9.14
CA THR A 505 17.58 -4.92 7.89
C THR A 505 19.02 -4.48 8.12
N GLN A 506 19.93 -5.16 7.44
CA GLN A 506 21.33 -4.76 7.36
C GLN A 506 21.51 -3.74 6.23
N ASN A 507 22.40 -2.75 6.44
CA ASN A 507 22.66 -1.67 5.48
C ASN A 507 21.37 -0.98 4.97
N SER A 508 20.38 -0.78 5.86
CA SER A 508 19.19 -0.04 5.46
C SER A 508 19.56 1.36 5.01
N ILE A 509 18.82 1.89 4.05
CA ILE A 509 19.05 3.23 3.52
C ILE A 509 18.19 4.20 4.33
N SER A 510 18.83 5.18 4.94
CA SER A 510 18.22 6.28 5.68
C SER A 510 18.75 7.60 5.16
N ASN A 511 17.92 8.63 5.15
CA ASN A 511 18.38 9.96 4.76
C ASN A 511 19.09 10.65 5.94
N SER A 512 20.28 11.18 5.67
CA SER A 512 20.82 12.28 6.43
C SER A 512 20.12 13.54 5.97
N THR A 513 19.56 14.31 6.88
CA THR A 513 18.75 15.49 6.55
C THR A 513 19.30 16.70 7.30
N ILE A 514 19.74 17.69 6.54
CA ILE A 514 20.16 19.00 7.04
C ILE A 514 18.93 19.91 6.93
N TYR A 515 18.58 20.53 8.01
CA TYR A 515 17.51 21.53 8.08
C TYR A 515 18.09 22.93 8.03
N ASP A 516 17.55 23.76 7.15
CA ASP A 516 17.89 25.18 7.06
C ASP A 516 16.87 26.00 7.87
N GLU A 517 17.34 26.60 8.94
CA GLU A 517 16.50 27.40 9.87
C GLU A 517 15.99 28.71 9.24
N ASN A 518 16.66 29.22 8.22
CA ASN A 518 16.28 30.47 7.57
C ASN A 518 15.18 30.27 6.52
N THR A 519 15.24 29.16 5.80
CA THR A 519 14.25 28.82 4.76
C THR A 519 13.16 27.88 5.26
N GLY A 520 13.43 27.10 6.34
CA GLY A 520 12.61 25.97 6.73
C GLY A 520 12.74 24.77 5.80
N GLY A 521 13.64 24.83 4.84
CA GLY A 521 13.90 23.79 3.86
C GLY A 521 14.78 22.67 4.41
N THR A 522 14.88 21.58 3.65
CA THR A 522 15.69 20.41 4.01
C THR A 522 16.53 19.95 2.83
N THR A 523 17.79 19.59 3.10
CA THR A 523 18.65 18.89 2.15
C THR A 523 18.87 17.47 2.65
N SER A 524 18.49 16.48 1.84
CA SER A 524 18.53 15.06 2.19
C SER A 524 19.50 14.29 1.33
N THR A 525 20.36 13.47 1.96
CA THR A 525 21.32 12.59 1.30
C THR A 525 21.13 11.15 1.83
N PRO A 526 20.86 10.15 0.98
CA PRO A 526 20.71 8.77 1.41
C PRO A 526 22.04 8.17 1.85
N GLN A 527 22.05 7.48 2.99
CA GLN A 527 23.19 6.79 3.55
C GLN A 527 22.81 5.42 4.09
N ASN A 528 23.76 4.47 4.14
CA ASN A 528 23.52 3.18 4.77
C ASN A 528 23.63 3.26 6.29
N ILE A 529 22.71 2.60 6.99
CA ILE A 529 22.71 2.53 8.44
C ILE A 529 22.32 1.13 8.91
N ASN A 530 22.87 0.69 10.05
CA ASN A 530 22.54 -0.58 10.67
C ASN A 530 21.83 -0.38 12.02
N GLY A 531 21.05 -1.36 12.42
CA GLY A 531 20.33 -1.39 13.68
C GLY A 531 18.80 -1.33 13.54
N ASN A 532 18.28 -1.23 12.31
CA ASN A 532 16.85 -1.19 12.05
C ASN A 532 16.23 -2.58 12.14
N TRP A 533 15.30 -2.77 13.07
CA TRP A 533 14.50 -3.97 13.17
C TRP A 533 13.13 -3.69 13.80
N ASN A 534 12.17 -4.53 13.48
CA ASN A 534 10.84 -4.48 14.07
C ASN A 534 10.30 -5.87 14.36
N ALA A 535 9.54 -5.99 15.44
CA ALA A 535 8.81 -7.17 15.81
C ALA A 535 7.34 -6.80 15.98
N PHE A 536 6.48 -7.50 15.27
CA PHE A 536 5.04 -7.34 15.31
C PHE A 536 4.41 -8.66 15.74
N GLY A 537 3.53 -8.63 16.73
CA GLY A 537 2.75 -9.77 17.18
C GLY A 537 1.28 -9.41 17.23
N MET A 538 0.43 -10.34 16.82
CA MET A 538 -0.99 -10.26 17.08
C MET A 538 -1.52 -11.60 17.58
N PHE A 539 -2.47 -11.54 18.50
CA PHE A 539 -3.16 -12.66 19.07
C PHE A 539 -4.66 -12.41 19.02
N GLY A 540 -5.37 -13.30 18.36
CA GLY A 540 -6.82 -13.30 18.28
C GLY A 540 -7.40 -14.48 19.03
N PHE A 541 -8.36 -14.22 19.88
CA PHE A 541 -9.10 -15.22 20.61
C PHE A 541 -10.58 -14.96 20.46
N ASN A 542 -11.33 -15.97 20.06
CA ASN A 542 -12.78 -15.94 20.08
C ASN A 542 -13.31 -17.19 20.74
N SER A 543 -14.36 -17.07 21.52
CA SER A 543 -15.01 -18.21 22.19
C SER A 543 -16.45 -17.92 22.50
N ALA A 544 -17.30 -18.90 22.25
CA ALA A 544 -18.59 -18.94 22.92
C ALA A 544 -18.40 -19.40 24.38
N LEU A 545 -19.18 -18.84 25.29
CA LEU A 545 -19.23 -19.29 26.68
C LEU A 545 -20.05 -20.59 26.80
N LYS A 546 -20.16 -21.11 28.02
CA LYS A 546 -20.96 -22.32 28.30
C LYS A 546 -22.39 -22.21 27.77
N ASN A 547 -23.00 -21.03 27.92
CA ASN A 547 -24.17 -20.64 27.18
C ASN A 547 -23.77 -20.02 25.83
N LYS A 548 -23.95 -20.72 24.73
CA LYS A 548 -23.52 -20.31 23.38
C LYS A 548 -24.12 -18.98 22.87
N LYS A 549 -25.11 -18.42 23.62
CA LYS A 549 -25.62 -17.09 23.35
C LYS A 549 -24.67 -15.97 23.71
N PHE A 550 -23.66 -16.25 24.54
CA PHE A 550 -22.60 -15.30 24.91
C PHE A 550 -21.32 -15.63 24.16
N THR A 551 -20.72 -14.64 23.53
CA THR A 551 -19.42 -14.75 22.86
C THR A 551 -18.48 -13.68 23.37
N ILE A 552 -17.19 -14.04 23.43
CA ILE A 552 -16.11 -13.13 23.78
C ILE A 552 -15.09 -13.17 22.63
N ASN A 553 -14.71 -11.98 22.18
CA ASN A 553 -13.63 -11.81 21.22
C ASN A 553 -12.57 -10.89 21.85
N SER A 554 -11.31 -11.30 21.77
CA SER A 554 -10.15 -10.54 22.20
C SER A 554 -9.18 -10.47 21.01
N PHE A 555 -8.65 -9.29 20.76
CA PHE A 555 -7.64 -9.07 19.75
C PHE A 555 -6.53 -8.19 20.29
N SER A 556 -5.40 -8.83 20.60
CA SER A 556 -4.21 -8.17 21.13
C SER A 556 -3.21 -7.91 20.03
N ARG A 557 -2.55 -6.77 20.06
CA ARG A 557 -1.49 -6.39 19.14
C ARG A 557 -0.30 -5.81 19.92
N VAL A 558 0.88 -6.28 19.57
CA VAL A 558 2.16 -5.76 20.08
C VAL A 558 3.01 -5.38 18.88
N ASN A 559 3.50 -4.16 18.85
CA ASN A 559 4.45 -3.72 17.85
C ASN A 559 5.64 -3.07 18.57
N TYR A 560 6.83 -3.62 18.34
CA TYR A 560 8.08 -3.03 18.81
C TYR A 560 8.95 -2.70 17.62
N ARG A 561 9.45 -1.46 17.55
CA ARG A 561 10.39 -1.02 16.54
C ARG A 561 11.64 -0.44 17.17
N ASN A 562 12.78 -0.77 16.59
CA ASN A 562 14.05 -0.13 16.84
C ASN A 562 14.48 0.54 15.53
N GLN A 563 14.38 1.84 15.48
CA GLN A 563 14.69 2.63 14.31
C GLN A 563 15.94 3.45 14.56
N VAL A 564 16.93 3.29 13.71
CA VAL A 564 18.16 4.09 13.72
C VAL A 564 18.09 5.04 12.52
N ALA A 565 18.31 6.31 12.77
CA ALA A 565 18.32 7.36 11.76
C ALA A 565 19.50 8.32 11.98
N PHE A 566 19.82 9.08 10.98
CA PHE A 566 20.80 10.16 11.10
C PHE A 566 20.13 11.43 11.62
N LEU A 567 20.81 12.11 12.53
CA LEU A 567 20.45 13.41 13.02
C LEU A 567 21.67 14.33 12.83
N TYR A 568 21.55 15.31 11.95
CA TYR A 568 22.64 16.23 11.65
C TYR A 568 22.90 17.14 12.84
N ASN A 569 24.17 17.17 13.27
CA ASN A 569 24.65 18.02 14.36
C ASN A 569 25.36 19.23 13.80
N LYS A 570 24.82 20.42 14.02
CA LYS A 570 25.35 21.70 13.54
C LYS A 570 26.70 22.06 14.15
N GLU A 571 26.92 21.69 15.42
CA GLU A 571 28.14 22.05 16.14
C GLU A 571 29.34 21.26 15.65
N THR A 572 29.12 19.95 15.40
CA THR A 572 30.17 19.05 14.93
C THR A 572 30.25 18.96 13.42
N LEU A 573 29.25 19.46 12.67
CA LEU A 573 29.08 19.34 11.23
C LEU A 573 29.05 17.87 10.74
N HIS A 574 28.59 16.96 11.61
CA HIS A 574 28.52 15.52 11.33
C HIS A 574 27.12 14.97 11.66
N ASP A 575 26.86 13.80 11.09
CA ASP A 575 25.64 13.04 11.37
C ASP A 575 25.81 12.20 12.63
N ASP A 576 25.00 12.45 13.64
CA ASP A 576 24.86 11.59 14.81
C ASP A 576 23.82 10.50 14.57
N LYS A 577 24.10 9.28 15.06
CA LYS A 577 23.13 8.18 14.99
C LYS A 577 22.16 8.25 16.16
N ASN A 578 20.93 8.57 15.86
CA ASN A 578 19.84 8.51 16.84
C ASN A 578 19.12 7.17 16.75
N THR A 579 18.90 6.53 17.89
CA THR A 579 18.05 5.34 18.01
C THR A 579 16.75 5.72 18.67
N THR A 580 15.66 5.47 17.97
CA THR A 580 14.30 5.64 18.49
C THR A 580 13.67 4.27 18.64
N THR A 581 13.23 3.94 19.84
CA THR A 581 12.46 2.73 20.11
C THR A 581 10.99 3.09 20.30
N GLY A 582 10.11 2.36 19.63
CA GLY A 582 8.67 2.50 19.76
C GLY A 582 8.04 1.18 20.20
N LEU A 583 7.27 1.20 21.26
CA LEU A 583 6.43 0.08 21.71
C LEU A 583 4.99 0.48 21.64
N THR A 584 4.18 -0.25 20.87
CA THR A 584 2.73 -0.09 20.85
C THR A 584 2.08 -1.36 21.35
N LEU A 585 1.24 -1.24 22.36
CA LEU A 585 0.39 -2.30 22.91
C LEU A 585 -1.06 -1.93 22.65
N ALA A 586 -1.80 -2.79 21.99
CA ALA A 586 -3.22 -2.58 21.76
C ALA A 586 -4.03 -3.82 22.09
N GLU A 587 -5.16 -3.62 22.73
CA GLU A 587 -6.14 -4.65 23.06
C GLU A 587 -7.52 -4.19 22.64
N ASN A 588 -8.26 -5.08 21.99
CA ASN A 588 -9.66 -4.89 21.65
C ASN A 588 -10.46 -6.06 22.23
N LEU A 589 -11.42 -5.73 23.07
CA LEU A 589 -12.33 -6.68 23.69
C LEU A 589 -13.76 -6.43 23.21
N ASN A 590 -14.42 -7.50 22.84
CA ASN A 590 -15.83 -7.48 22.48
C ASN A 590 -16.52 -8.63 23.21
N GLY A 591 -17.55 -8.31 23.96
CA GLY A 591 -18.47 -9.28 24.56
C GLY A 591 -19.85 -9.10 23.95
N SER A 592 -20.46 -10.16 23.44
CA SER A 592 -21.79 -10.08 22.85
C SER A 592 -22.72 -11.14 23.41
N TYR A 593 -24.00 -10.75 23.56
CA TYR A 593 -25.13 -11.64 23.82
C TYR A 593 -26.06 -11.61 22.63
N ARG A 594 -26.48 -12.77 22.14
CA ARG A 594 -27.36 -12.89 20.98
C ARG A 594 -28.43 -13.96 21.21
N ASN A 595 -29.63 -13.62 20.91
CA ASN A 595 -30.75 -14.56 20.77
C ASN A 595 -31.51 -14.28 19.45
N ASP A 596 -32.69 -14.89 19.26
CA ASP A 596 -33.40 -14.83 17.99
C ASP A 596 -33.93 -13.44 17.61
N TRP A 597 -34.13 -12.55 18.58
CA TRP A 597 -34.70 -11.21 18.36
C TRP A 597 -33.87 -10.05 18.91
N PHE A 598 -32.84 -10.35 19.69
CA PHE A 598 -32.04 -9.33 20.39
C PHE A 598 -30.56 -9.67 20.34
N GLU A 599 -29.75 -8.71 19.97
CA GLU A 599 -28.28 -8.74 20.05
C GLU A 599 -27.79 -7.52 20.81
N PHE A 600 -26.92 -7.75 21.79
CA PHE A 600 -26.26 -6.70 22.57
C PHE A 600 -24.76 -6.97 22.60
N SER A 601 -23.96 -5.94 22.30
CA SER A 601 -22.51 -6.05 22.32
C SER A 601 -21.90 -4.89 23.10
N LEU A 602 -20.89 -5.22 23.90
CA LEU A 602 -20.01 -4.28 24.58
C LEU A 602 -18.63 -4.33 23.92
N ASN A 603 -18.10 -3.18 23.56
CA ASN A 603 -16.81 -3.03 22.94
C ASN A 603 -15.90 -2.19 23.83
N GLY A 604 -14.66 -2.62 24.00
CA GLY A 604 -13.61 -1.84 24.67
C GLY A 604 -12.32 -1.97 23.91
N SER A 605 -11.57 -0.88 23.77
CA SER A 605 -10.23 -0.90 23.24
C SER A 605 -9.30 0.01 24.01
N ILE A 606 -8.05 -0.40 24.10
CA ILE A 606 -6.97 0.43 24.61
C ILE A 606 -5.75 0.28 23.69
N GLU A 607 -5.10 1.39 23.37
CA GLU A 607 -3.83 1.42 22.69
C GLU A 607 -2.88 2.32 23.46
N TYR A 608 -1.77 1.77 23.88
CA TYR A 608 -0.68 2.47 24.56
C TYR A 608 0.54 2.49 23.67
N THR A 609 1.15 3.66 23.48
CA THR A 609 2.38 3.82 22.72
C THR A 609 3.45 4.45 23.59
N ALA A 610 4.66 3.87 23.60
CA ALA A 610 5.83 4.45 24.24
C ALA A 610 6.89 4.70 23.18
N GLU A 611 7.25 5.96 22.99
CA GLU A 611 8.33 6.37 22.08
C GLU A 611 9.51 6.87 22.91
N ARG A 612 10.71 6.39 22.58
CA ARG A 612 11.95 6.70 23.30
C ARG A 612 13.04 7.06 22.31
N SER A 613 13.52 8.29 22.34
CA SER A 613 14.66 8.76 21.57
C SER A 613 15.91 8.78 22.45
N LYS A 614 17.01 8.24 21.95
CA LYS A 614 18.28 8.18 22.70
C LYS A 614 18.93 9.57 22.81
N LEU A 615 18.93 10.35 21.71
CA LEU A 615 19.55 11.67 21.69
C LEU A 615 18.61 12.79 22.20
N ARG A 616 17.31 12.53 22.24
CA ARG A 616 16.31 13.51 22.66
C ARG A 616 15.36 12.91 23.71
N PRO A 617 15.86 12.49 24.90
CA PRO A 617 15.06 11.83 25.90
C PRO A 617 13.95 12.76 26.50
N GLU A 618 14.14 14.06 26.43
CA GLU A 618 13.13 15.05 26.84
C GLU A 618 11.88 15.08 25.95
N LYS A 619 11.98 14.50 24.76
CA LYS A 619 10.86 14.37 23.80
C LYS A 619 10.15 13.01 23.87
N ASN A 620 10.50 12.18 24.84
CA ASN A 620 9.84 10.91 25.04
C ASN A 620 8.37 11.08 25.40
N GLN A 621 7.50 10.29 24.77
CA GLN A 621 6.05 10.37 24.95
C GLN A 621 5.44 9.01 25.26
N ASN A 622 4.31 9.03 25.98
CA ASN A 622 3.54 7.85 26.34
C ASN A 622 2.05 8.05 26.09
N PRO A 623 1.62 8.38 24.86
CA PRO A 623 0.21 8.56 24.60
C PRO A 623 -0.54 7.22 24.73
N TYR A 624 -1.77 7.30 25.24
CA TYR A 624 -2.71 6.20 25.19
C TYR A 624 -4.08 6.66 24.72
N THR A 625 -4.69 5.80 23.94
CA THR A 625 -6.05 5.98 23.41
C THR A 625 -6.90 4.86 23.95
N PHE A 626 -8.08 5.17 24.46
CA PHE A 626 -9.04 4.17 24.85
C PHE A 626 -10.40 4.50 24.28
N SER A 627 -11.14 3.45 23.98
CA SER A 627 -12.55 3.58 23.58
C SER A 627 -13.41 2.54 24.28
N TYR A 628 -14.65 2.88 24.50
CA TYR A 628 -15.67 1.98 24.97
C TYR A 628 -16.98 2.31 24.30
N GLY A 629 -17.80 1.29 24.10
CA GLY A 629 -19.07 1.45 23.42
C GLY A 629 -20.01 0.28 23.64
N ALA A 630 -21.25 0.52 23.29
CA ALA A 630 -22.30 -0.48 23.30
C ALA A 630 -23.09 -0.41 21.98
N SER A 631 -23.46 -1.56 21.46
CA SER A 631 -24.35 -1.67 20.31
C SER A 631 -25.49 -2.64 20.60
N THR A 632 -26.65 -2.32 20.08
CA THR A 632 -27.86 -3.12 20.24
C THR A 632 -28.58 -3.26 18.91
N ASN A 633 -28.98 -4.48 18.57
CA ASN A 633 -29.85 -4.79 17.44
C ASN A 633 -31.07 -5.51 17.97
N VAL A 634 -32.25 -4.95 17.72
CA VAL A 634 -33.53 -5.53 18.12
C VAL A 634 -34.37 -5.80 16.88
N THR A 635 -34.73 -7.05 16.68
CA THR A 635 -35.69 -7.43 15.63
C THR A 635 -37.12 -7.38 16.23
N LEU A 636 -37.86 -6.38 15.80
CA LEU A 636 -39.23 -6.15 16.20
C LEU A 636 -40.21 -7.06 15.42
N PRO A 637 -41.48 -7.23 15.85
CA PRO A 637 -42.51 -7.81 15.01
C PRO A 637 -42.52 -7.13 13.62
N TRP A 638 -43.01 -7.83 12.62
CA TRP A 638 -43.03 -7.39 11.20
C TRP A 638 -41.65 -7.28 10.54
N GLN A 639 -40.63 -7.94 11.07
CA GLN A 639 -39.26 -7.95 10.53
C GLN A 639 -38.58 -6.57 10.50
N MET A 640 -39.03 -5.63 11.32
CA MET A 640 -38.34 -4.36 11.51
C MET A 640 -37.10 -4.56 12.41
N THR A 641 -36.01 -3.91 12.11
CA THR A 641 -34.77 -3.92 12.93
C THR A 641 -34.47 -2.53 13.44
N LEU A 642 -34.34 -2.41 14.76
CA LEU A 642 -33.83 -1.21 15.43
C LEU A 642 -32.36 -1.45 15.82
N SER A 643 -31.47 -0.61 15.30
CA SER A 643 -30.03 -0.67 15.60
C SER A 643 -29.58 0.62 16.28
N THR A 644 -28.86 0.48 17.39
CA THR A 644 -28.24 1.62 18.11
C THR A 644 -26.79 1.32 18.39
N ASN A 645 -25.93 2.29 18.20
CA ASN A 645 -24.50 2.20 18.51
C ASN A 645 -24.05 3.50 19.20
N ILE A 646 -23.42 3.36 20.37
CA ILE A 646 -22.83 4.46 21.12
C ILE A 646 -21.35 4.10 21.35
N THR A 647 -20.45 5.00 20.98
CA THR A 647 -19.02 4.83 21.18
C THR A 647 -18.42 6.13 21.70
N ASN A 648 -17.62 6.03 22.76
CA ASN A 648 -16.77 7.10 23.27
C ASN A 648 -15.32 6.76 23.01
N GLN A 649 -14.54 7.73 22.55
CA GLN A 649 -13.11 7.60 22.36
C GLN A 649 -12.39 8.78 23.00
N SER A 650 -11.30 8.51 23.71
CA SER A 650 -10.46 9.50 24.34
C SER A 650 -8.98 9.19 24.10
N ARG A 651 -8.18 10.24 24.00
CA ARG A 651 -6.71 10.16 23.92
C ARG A 651 -6.12 11.02 25.01
N ARG A 652 -5.04 10.53 25.65
CA ARG A 652 -4.27 11.21 26.68
C ARG A 652 -2.78 10.92 26.54
N GLY A 653 -1.93 11.78 27.13
CA GLY A 653 -0.48 11.66 27.16
C GLY A 653 0.23 12.62 26.25
#